data_ade3237f8871adeb578b41559dd4acab
#
_entry.id   ade3237f8871adeb578b41559dd4acab
#
_cell.length_a   1.000
_cell.length_b   1.000
_cell.length_c   1.000
_cell.angle_alpha   90.00
_cell.angle_beta   90.00
_cell.angle_gamma   90.00
#
_symmetry.space_group_name_H-M   'P 1'
#
loop_
_entity.id
_entity.type
_entity.pdbx_description
1 polymer ?
#
loop_
_entity_poly.entity_id
_entity_poly.type
_entity_poly.pdbx_seq_one_letter_code
_entity_poly.pdbx_strand_id
1 'polypeptide(L)'
;YRKDNSMTSEKDEQNFSFPTTGHKLVIAEKPSVAQDLARVLGASQRRDGYCEGMAYLVSWCYGHLAGLADARTYDERYAKWKLEDLPILPSPFRFLIAPDKQEQFDVLRTLMNREDVTEVINACDAGREGELIFRTVYYLADCRKPMKRLWISSMEDSAIQEGFTHLAPGGDHDALYQSALCRAKADWLVGINASRFFSLTYKAKLNIGRVMSPTLALLVQRQSAISAFTPESYYTVDLGLGEFHAVSDRFSTKAEAEALAAACKAANTAIVKEIRQQEKKEAAPALYDLTSLQREANRLLGYTAQQTLDYLQALYEKKLCTYPRTDSRYLTDDMLPRVKEILLWASGICDLPITDELYGEQLCNSKKVTDHHAIIPTKAASWQDLVALPMGEQNILKLISRQVMIATSGPYCYKEADAMISCGGADFKLHLKMPQDFGWKRYTAEKKGGGKWFPGLATGQALTPDAVTVKDDKTQPPKPFTEDTLLSSMERAGCEDMPEDAERKGLGTPATRAGILEKLVSTGLVERVKKEKKTVLIPTALGNSLITVLPEQLQSPLLTAEWEQQLSGIQKGVCLPDDFLDGICAMLTELIQSYRPVAGADILFPSDEKVIGKCPRCGSKIVERSKGYFCTNRDCTFVLWRDSRFFTLKQKTLDRKTAVKLLEKGKAPLKGCVSPRTGQVYDATVLLEDDGTRPSFKLVFGNG
;
A
#
# COMPACT_ATOMS: atom_id res chain seq x y z
N TYR A 1 35.93 -66.32 26.71
CA TYR A 1 36.38 -65.14 27.47
C TYR A 1 35.50 -63.95 27.08
N ARG A 2 34.73 -63.51 28.08
CA ARG A 2 33.90 -62.32 28.06
C ARG A 2 34.75 -61.06 27.97
N LYS A 3 34.27 -60.04 27.29
CA LYS A 3 34.26 -58.63 27.77
C LYS A 3 33.17 -57.86 27.10
N ASP A 4 32.27 -57.36 27.93
CA ASP A 4 31.29 -56.32 27.70
C ASP A 4 31.97 -55.03 27.24
N ASN A 5 31.35 -54.27 26.36
CA ASN A 5 31.48 -52.85 26.25
C ASN A 5 30.12 -52.25 25.80
N SER A 6 29.33 -51.92 26.84
CA SER A 6 28.20 -51.03 26.71
C SER A 6 28.71 -49.58 26.67
N MET A 7 28.62 -48.91 25.52
CA MET A 7 28.71 -47.43 25.44
C MET A 7 27.26 -46.88 25.44
N THR A 8 26.86 -46.48 26.61
CA THR A 8 25.68 -45.60 26.79
C THR A 8 26.04 -44.20 26.31
N SER A 9 25.34 -43.72 25.28
CA SER A 9 25.33 -42.31 24.92
C SER A 9 24.53 -41.55 25.95
N GLU A 10 25.16 -40.81 26.81
CA GLU A 10 24.53 -39.76 27.62
C GLU A 10 24.05 -38.66 26.68
N LYS A 11 22.73 -38.58 26.48
CA LYS A 11 22.08 -37.37 26.00
C LYS A 11 22.10 -36.40 27.16
N ASP A 12 22.85 -35.33 27.03
CA ASP A 12 22.72 -34.14 27.87
C ASP A 12 21.33 -33.53 27.70
N GLU A 13 20.40 -34.02 28.49
CA GLU A 13 19.15 -33.30 28.80
C GLU A 13 19.55 -32.18 29.79
N GLN A 14 19.82 -30.99 29.27
CA GLN A 14 19.89 -29.81 30.11
C GLN A 14 18.51 -29.59 30.73
N ASN A 15 18.31 -30.10 31.93
CA ASN A 15 17.19 -29.81 32.79
C ASN A 15 17.21 -28.32 33.16
N PHE A 16 16.41 -27.52 32.45
CA PHE A 16 16.04 -26.18 32.88
C PHE A 16 15.17 -26.33 34.15
N SER A 17 15.77 -26.17 35.32
CA SER A 17 15.05 -26.06 36.59
C SER A 17 14.37 -24.68 36.63
N PHE A 18 13.06 -24.62 36.35
CA PHE A 18 12.26 -23.43 36.55
C PHE A 18 11.93 -23.25 38.03
N PRO A 19 12.12 -22.06 38.61
CA PRO A 19 11.59 -21.78 39.95
C PRO A 19 10.07 -21.75 39.89
N THR A 20 9.42 -22.59 40.63
CA THR A 20 7.98 -22.80 40.72
C THR A 20 7.31 -21.68 41.53
N THR A 21 7.17 -20.47 41.00
CA THR A 21 6.29 -19.45 41.58
C THR A 21 5.73 -18.52 40.50
N GLY A 22 4.63 -18.93 39.88
CA GLY A 22 3.82 -18.10 38.99
C GLY A 22 4.07 -18.28 37.49
N HIS A 23 3.06 -17.94 36.71
CA HIS A 23 3.10 -17.97 35.25
C HIS A 23 3.65 -16.67 34.68
N LYS A 24 4.28 -16.75 33.50
CA LYS A 24 4.63 -15.61 32.65
C LYS A 24 3.64 -15.56 31.48
N LEU A 25 2.99 -14.41 31.30
CA LEU A 25 2.01 -14.24 30.22
C LEU A 25 2.70 -13.65 29.01
N VAL A 26 2.70 -14.37 27.89
CA VAL A 26 3.22 -13.95 26.59
C VAL A 26 2.04 -13.52 25.70
N ILE A 27 2.14 -12.32 25.10
CA ILE A 27 1.11 -11.80 24.21
C ILE A 27 1.69 -11.52 22.85
N ALA A 28 1.24 -12.27 21.84
CA ALA A 28 1.62 -12.11 20.45
C ALA A 28 0.64 -11.19 19.69
N GLU A 29 1.06 -10.67 18.55
CA GLU A 29 0.21 -9.85 17.70
C GLU A 29 -0.91 -10.64 17.02
N LYS A 30 -0.67 -11.94 16.73
CA LYS A 30 -1.59 -12.81 15.97
C LYS A 30 -1.64 -14.22 16.53
N PRO A 31 -2.76 -14.95 16.29
CA PRO A 31 -2.90 -16.33 16.75
C PRO A 31 -1.83 -17.29 16.23
N SER A 32 -1.41 -17.15 14.97
CA SER A 32 -0.39 -17.99 14.35
C SER A 32 0.97 -17.88 15.06
N VAL A 33 1.38 -16.65 15.35
CA VAL A 33 2.62 -16.35 16.10
C VAL A 33 2.53 -16.90 17.52
N ALA A 34 1.38 -16.71 18.19
CA ALA A 34 1.15 -17.25 19.54
C ALA A 34 1.27 -18.78 19.60
N GLN A 35 0.76 -19.48 18.59
CA GLN A 35 0.87 -20.95 18.52
C GLN A 35 2.32 -21.42 18.37
N ASP A 36 3.15 -20.71 17.61
CA ASP A 36 4.55 -21.02 17.49
C ASP A 36 5.30 -20.78 18.79
N LEU A 37 5.07 -19.64 19.43
CA LEU A 37 5.61 -19.33 20.74
C LEU A 37 5.17 -20.37 21.78
N ALA A 38 3.89 -20.72 21.81
CA ALA A 38 3.32 -21.70 22.74
C ALA A 38 3.99 -23.08 22.59
N ARG A 39 4.21 -23.52 21.34
CA ARG A 39 4.89 -24.78 21.05
C ARG A 39 6.33 -24.79 21.56
N VAL A 40 7.09 -23.74 21.30
CA VAL A 40 8.49 -23.63 21.72
C VAL A 40 8.62 -23.51 23.24
N LEU A 41 7.68 -22.79 23.88
CA LEU A 41 7.65 -22.57 25.32
C LEU A 41 7.00 -23.70 26.14
N GLY A 42 6.50 -24.76 25.47
CA GLY A 42 5.84 -25.87 26.12
C GLY A 42 4.44 -25.58 26.67
N ALA A 43 3.77 -24.53 26.18
CA ALA A 43 2.40 -24.19 26.51
C ALA A 43 1.42 -24.97 25.60
N SER A 44 1.28 -26.28 25.81
CA SER A 44 0.58 -27.18 24.90
C SER A 44 -0.92 -27.30 25.13
N GLN A 45 -1.43 -26.88 26.31
CA GLN A 45 -2.86 -26.99 26.63
C GLN A 45 -3.62 -25.83 25.97
N ARG A 46 -4.38 -26.14 24.93
CA ARG A 46 -5.21 -25.14 24.26
C ARG A 46 -6.45 -24.80 25.08
N ARG A 47 -6.67 -23.52 25.30
CA ARG A 47 -7.84 -22.92 25.95
C ARG A 47 -8.53 -21.97 24.97
N ASP A 48 -9.68 -21.46 25.41
CA ASP A 48 -10.36 -20.43 24.63
C ASP A 48 -9.61 -19.10 24.73
N GLY A 49 -9.07 -18.65 23.59
CA GLY A 49 -8.29 -17.40 23.46
C GLY A 49 -6.83 -17.46 23.96
N TYR A 50 -6.32 -18.62 24.46
CA TYR A 50 -4.91 -18.75 24.88
C TYR A 50 -4.44 -20.21 24.92
N CYS A 51 -3.13 -20.40 25.10
CA CYS A 51 -2.50 -21.69 25.38
C CYS A 51 -1.85 -21.66 26.78
N GLU A 52 -1.91 -22.77 27.51
CA GLU A 52 -1.42 -22.89 28.88
C GLU A 52 -0.35 -23.95 28.98
N GLY A 53 0.72 -23.66 29.72
CA GLY A 53 1.81 -24.55 30.06
C GLY A 53 2.19 -24.41 31.54
N MET A 54 3.23 -25.11 31.96
CA MET A 54 3.65 -25.09 33.39
C MET A 54 4.22 -23.71 33.80
N ALA A 55 4.97 -23.03 32.91
CA ALA A 55 5.62 -21.75 33.22
C ALA A 55 5.03 -20.58 32.42
N TYR A 56 4.40 -20.85 31.30
CA TYR A 56 3.94 -19.83 30.35
C TYR A 56 2.47 -19.97 30.04
N LEU A 57 1.79 -18.81 29.98
CA LEU A 57 0.52 -18.63 29.31
C LEU A 57 0.80 -17.85 28.03
N VAL A 58 0.30 -18.30 26.89
CA VAL A 58 0.52 -17.63 25.61
C VAL A 58 -0.82 -17.27 25.01
N SER A 59 -1.05 -15.97 24.82
CA SER A 59 -2.27 -15.45 24.22
C SER A 59 -1.91 -14.50 23.06
N TRP A 60 -2.90 -13.89 22.42
CA TRP A 60 -2.71 -13.10 21.22
C TRP A 60 -3.69 -11.95 21.09
N CYS A 61 -3.28 -10.97 20.31
CA CYS A 61 -4.16 -9.98 19.71
C CYS A 61 -4.64 -10.46 18.32
N TYR A 62 -5.56 -9.73 17.71
CA TYR A 62 -5.91 -9.82 16.29
C TYR A 62 -5.47 -8.55 15.58
N GLY A 63 -4.17 -8.22 15.65
CA GLY A 63 -3.66 -6.89 15.37
C GLY A 63 -4.20 -5.88 16.38
N HIS A 64 -4.55 -4.67 15.96
CA HIS A 64 -5.18 -3.70 16.87
C HIS A 64 -6.54 -4.21 17.41
N LEU A 65 -6.63 -4.47 18.70
CA LEU A 65 -7.90 -4.75 19.37
C LEU A 65 -8.65 -3.44 19.70
N ALA A 66 -7.91 -2.36 19.92
CA ALA A 66 -8.46 -1.06 20.24
C ALA A 66 -7.99 -0.01 19.24
N GLY A 67 -8.79 1.01 19.03
CA GLY A 67 -8.47 2.19 18.23
C GLY A 67 -8.83 3.47 18.95
N LEU A 68 -8.34 4.62 18.44
CA LEU A 68 -8.75 5.93 18.94
C LEU A 68 -10.26 6.10 18.75
N ALA A 69 -10.92 6.61 19.77
CA ALA A 69 -12.36 6.77 19.82
C ALA A 69 -12.88 7.70 18.70
N ASP A 70 -14.08 7.43 18.20
CA ASP A 70 -14.79 8.35 17.30
C ASP A 70 -15.08 9.70 18.02
N ALA A 71 -15.13 10.79 17.28
CA ALA A 71 -15.35 12.13 17.82
C ALA A 71 -16.58 12.23 18.73
N ARG A 72 -17.69 11.56 18.40
CA ARG A 72 -18.91 11.55 19.20
C ARG A 72 -18.73 10.99 20.63
N THR A 73 -17.69 10.19 20.85
CA THR A 73 -17.36 9.65 22.19
C THR A 73 -16.84 10.73 23.12
N TYR A 74 -16.28 11.81 22.58
CA TYR A 74 -15.80 12.94 23.37
C TYR A 74 -16.92 13.95 23.68
N ASP A 75 -17.80 14.18 22.69
CA ASP A 75 -18.96 15.06 22.84
C ASP A 75 -20.03 14.68 21.81
N GLU A 76 -21.28 14.51 22.22
CA GLU A 76 -22.41 14.14 21.35
C GLU A 76 -22.66 15.17 20.24
N ARG A 77 -22.29 16.45 20.42
CA ARG A 77 -22.37 17.48 19.37
C ARG A 77 -21.61 17.08 18.10
N TYR A 78 -20.54 16.30 18.23
CA TYR A 78 -19.73 15.82 17.10
C TYR A 78 -20.39 14.69 16.31
N ALA A 79 -21.53 14.14 16.76
CA ALA A 79 -22.29 13.15 15.99
C ALA A 79 -22.81 13.73 14.65
N LYS A 80 -23.18 15.00 14.64
CA LYS A 80 -23.51 15.75 13.42
C LYS A 80 -22.33 16.64 13.05
N TRP A 81 -21.95 16.60 11.77
CA TRP A 81 -20.84 17.42 11.32
C TRP A 81 -21.28 18.88 11.14
N LYS A 82 -20.57 19.79 11.77
CA LYS A 82 -20.79 21.25 11.67
C LYS A 82 -19.44 21.96 11.64
N LEU A 83 -19.36 23.07 10.89
CA LEU A 83 -18.12 23.86 10.79
C LEU A 83 -17.76 24.53 12.14
N GLU A 84 -18.77 24.95 12.89
CA GLU A 84 -18.60 25.60 14.20
C GLU A 84 -17.97 24.70 15.27
N ASP A 85 -18.00 23.38 15.07
CA ASP A 85 -17.42 22.38 15.98
C ASP A 85 -15.95 22.05 15.68
N LEU A 86 -15.35 22.67 14.67
CA LEU A 86 -13.97 22.40 14.24
C LEU A 86 -13.01 23.50 14.69
N PRO A 87 -11.77 23.17 15.07
CA PRO A 87 -11.19 21.83 15.09
C PRO A 87 -11.62 21.00 16.31
N ILE A 88 -11.69 19.66 16.13
CA ILE A 88 -11.90 18.69 17.21
C ILE A 88 -10.54 18.27 17.76
N LEU A 89 -10.23 18.72 18.98
CA LEU A 89 -8.94 18.52 19.65
C LEU A 89 -9.18 17.86 21.02
N PRO A 90 -9.33 16.52 21.09
CA PRO A 90 -9.63 15.84 22.35
C PRO A 90 -8.44 15.86 23.29
N SER A 91 -8.72 16.10 24.58
CA SER A 91 -7.76 15.97 25.68
C SER A 91 -8.49 15.47 26.93
N PRO A 92 -8.17 14.26 27.46
CA PRO A 92 -7.26 13.27 26.90
C PRO A 92 -7.85 12.49 25.70
N PHE A 93 -6.97 11.88 24.89
CA PHE A 93 -7.39 10.90 23.90
C PHE A 93 -7.88 9.62 24.58
N ARG A 94 -8.90 8.98 23.99
CA ARG A 94 -9.48 7.73 24.46
C ARG A 94 -9.30 6.63 23.43
N PHE A 95 -9.00 5.43 23.91
CA PHE A 95 -9.01 4.22 23.08
C PHE A 95 -10.26 3.40 23.43
N LEU A 96 -10.87 2.79 22.42
CA LEU A 96 -12.02 1.89 22.56
C LEU A 96 -11.70 0.57 21.89
N ILE A 97 -12.14 -0.51 22.54
CA ILE A 97 -12.08 -1.86 21.94
C ILE A 97 -13.06 -1.95 20.78
N ALA A 98 -12.62 -2.53 19.67
CA ALA A 98 -13.49 -2.81 18.54
C ALA A 98 -14.55 -3.85 18.96
N PRO A 99 -15.85 -3.63 18.66
CA PRO A 99 -16.93 -4.50 19.14
C PRO A 99 -16.78 -5.98 18.78
N ASP A 100 -16.23 -6.25 17.60
CA ASP A 100 -15.94 -7.60 17.09
C ASP A 100 -14.72 -8.28 17.74
N LYS A 101 -13.98 -7.56 18.59
CA LYS A 101 -12.76 -8.02 19.26
C LYS A 101 -12.88 -8.02 20.79
N GLN A 102 -14.06 -7.71 21.30
CA GLN A 102 -14.30 -7.59 22.73
C GLN A 102 -14.03 -8.90 23.49
N GLU A 103 -14.42 -10.04 22.94
CA GLU A 103 -14.21 -11.35 23.55
C GLU A 103 -12.73 -11.64 23.81
N GLN A 104 -11.87 -11.42 22.81
CA GLN A 104 -10.43 -11.64 22.97
C GLN A 104 -9.80 -10.64 23.94
N PHE A 105 -10.26 -9.39 23.94
CA PHE A 105 -9.80 -8.41 24.92
C PHE A 105 -10.15 -8.83 26.35
N ASP A 106 -11.36 -9.37 26.59
CA ASP A 106 -11.78 -9.84 27.91
C ASP A 106 -10.93 -11.04 28.40
N VAL A 107 -10.54 -11.94 27.48
CA VAL A 107 -9.55 -13.00 27.77
C VAL A 107 -8.23 -12.41 28.21
N LEU A 108 -7.67 -11.47 27.43
CA LEU A 108 -6.38 -10.83 27.74
C LEU A 108 -6.43 -10.08 29.06
N ARG A 109 -7.50 -9.31 29.32
CA ARG A 109 -7.69 -8.60 30.59
C ARG A 109 -7.73 -9.56 31.78
N THR A 110 -8.44 -10.69 31.63
CA THR A 110 -8.51 -11.73 32.67
C THR A 110 -7.13 -12.32 32.92
N LEU A 111 -6.40 -12.72 31.87
CA LEU A 111 -5.07 -13.31 32.00
C LEU A 111 -4.05 -12.33 32.60
N MET A 112 -4.04 -11.07 32.17
CA MET A 112 -3.15 -10.04 32.68
C MET A 112 -3.35 -9.79 34.19
N ASN A 113 -4.57 -9.97 34.69
CA ASN A 113 -4.91 -9.72 36.09
C ASN A 113 -4.99 -10.98 36.95
N ARG A 114 -4.70 -12.18 36.44
CA ARG A 114 -4.61 -13.42 37.23
C ARG A 114 -3.54 -13.26 38.31
N GLU A 115 -3.86 -13.73 39.54
CA GLU A 115 -2.96 -13.65 40.69
C GLU A 115 -1.65 -14.43 40.49
N ASP A 116 -1.73 -15.55 39.78
CA ASP A 116 -0.59 -16.42 39.47
C ASP A 116 0.26 -15.98 38.31
N VAL A 117 -0.09 -14.89 37.60
CA VAL A 117 0.76 -14.26 36.56
C VAL A 117 1.68 -13.23 37.20
N THR A 118 2.99 -13.42 37.05
CA THR A 118 4.02 -12.58 37.69
C THR A 118 4.54 -11.46 36.80
N GLU A 119 4.61 -11.67 35.49
CA GLU A 119 5.06 -10.69 34.49
C GLU A 119 4.33 -10.89 33.16
N VAL A 120 4.27 -9.84 32.34
CA VAL A 120 3.68 -9.86 31.01
C VAL A 120 4.76 -9.58 29.97
N ILE A 121 4.86 -10.44 28.96
CA ILE A 121 5.87 -10.35 27.91
C ILE A 121 5.19 -9.89 26.62
N ASN A 122 5.59 -8.72 26.13
CA ASN A 122 5.22 -8.24 24.82
C ASN A 122 5.97 -9.03 23.75
N ALA A 123 5.30 -9.89 23.04
CA ALA A 123 5.79 -10.67 21.90
C ALA A 123 5.08 -10.30 20.59
N CYS A 124 4.50 -9.08 20.51
CA CYS A 124 4.07 -8.51 19.24
C CYS A 124 5.28 -8.20 18.36
N ASP A 125 5.03 -7.98 17.07
CA ASP A 125 6.08 -7.74 16.08
C ASP A 125 7.08 -6.69 16.56
N ALA A 126 8.36 -6.87 16.24
CA ALA A 126 9.45 -5.98 16.64
C ALA A 126 9.32 -4.66 15.86
N GLY A 127 8.80 -3.61 16.48
CA GLY A 127 8.59 -2.31 15.84
C GLY A 127 7.59 -1.43 16.57
N ARG A 128 7.44 -0.19 16.08
CA ARG A 128 6.52 0.83 16.63
C ARG A 128 5.07 0.34 16.74
N GLU A 129 4.61 -0.39 15.73
CA GLU A 129 3.24 -0.88 15.65
C GLU A 129 2.95 -1.94 16.72
N GLY A 130 3.86 -2.92 16.89
CA GLY A 130 3.74 -3.95 17.92
C GLY A 130 3.74 -3.38 19.33
N GLU A 131 4.53 -2.32 19.58
CA GLU A 131 4.48 -1.59 20.86
C GLU A 131 3.11 -0.93 21.07
N LEU A 132 2.56 -0.27 20.06
CA LEU A 132 1.25 0.38 20.15
C LEU A 132 0.13 -0.63 20.41
N ILE A 133 0.12 -1.74 19.67
CA ILE A 133 -0.87 -2.81 19.83
C ILE A 133 -0.87 -3.36 21.26
N PHE A 134 0.29 -3.80 21.72
CA PHE A 134 0.43 -4.41 23.05
C PHE A 134 0.10 -3.43 24.17
N ARG A 135 0.73 -2.23 24.15
CA ARG A 135 0.57 -1.27 25.26
C ARG A 135 -0.83 -0.71 25.37
N THR A 136 -1.51 -0.52 24.23
CA THR A 136 -2.92 -0.12 24.25
C THR A 136 -3.78 -1.13 25.00
N VAL A 137 -3.58 -2.42 24.74
CA VAL A 137 -4.30 -3.50 25.45
C VAL A 137 -3.89 -3.56 26.93
N TYR A 138 -2.59 -3.46 27.21
CA TYR A 138 -2.05 -3.50 28.57
C TYR A 138 -2.65 -2.39 29.46
N TYR A 139 -2.70 -1.14 28.96
CA TYR A 139 -3.28 -0.02 29.70
C TYR A 139 -4.81 -0.10 29.81
N LEU A 140 -5.51 -0.53 28.77
CA LEU A 140 -6.97 -0.71 28.83
C LEU A 140 -7.39 -1.87 29.75
N ALA A 141 -6.53 -2.86 29.93
CA ALA A 141 -6.73 -3.94 30.89
C ALA A 141 -6.44 -3.54 32.35
N ASP A 142 -5.97 -2.30 32.60
CA ASP A 142 -5.48 -1.81 33.91
C ASP A 142 -4.43 -2.75 34.52
N CYS A 143 -3.57 -3.32 33.66
CA CYS A 143 -2.51 -4.21 34.11
C CYS A 143 -1.37 -3.40 34.75
N ARG A 144 -0.88 -3.86 35.90
CA ARG A 144 0.24 -3.22 36.66
C ARG A 144 1.43 -4.13 36.85
N LYS A 145 1.42 -5.30 36.22
CA LYS A 145 2.50 -6.28 36.38
C LYS A 145 3.75 -5.85 35.60
N PRO A 146 4.94 -6.28 36.01
CA PRO A 146 6.15 -6.01 35.25
C PRO A 146 6.03 -6.42 33.79
N MET A 147 6.52 -5.56 32.91
CA MET A 147 6.49 -5.75 31.46
C MET A 147 7.88 -6.07 30.95
N LYS A 148 7.97 -7.09 30.09
CA LYS A 148 9.18 -7.45 29.33
C LYS A 148 8.90 -7.40 27.85
N ARG A 149 9.95 -7.28 27.05
CA ARG A 149 9.89 -7.23 25.59
C ARG A 149 10.71 -8.35 24.96
N LEU A 150 10.06 -9.15 24.13
CA LEU A 150 10.72 -10.07 23.21
C LEU A 150 10.98 -9.34 21.89
N TRP A 151 12.25 -9.25 21.48
CA TRP A 151 12.65 -8.61 20.23
C TRP A 151 13.33 -9.62 19.33
N ILE A 152 12.60 -10.17 18.35
CA ILE A 152 13.09 -11.17 17.41
C ILE A 152 12.67 -10.82 15.98
N SER A 153 13.54 -11.11 15.02
CA SER A 153 13.31 -10.88 13.59
C SER A 153 12.92 -12.14 12.82
N SER A 154 12.93 -13.31 13.48
CA SER A 154 12.57 -14.60 12.90
C SER A 154 11.73 -15.43 13.86
N MET A 155 10.83 -16.24 13.30
CA MET A 155 9.98 -17.19 14.03
C MET A 155 10.54 -18.62 14.03
N GLU A 156 11.82 -18.78 13.71
CA GLU A 156 12.51 -20.07 13.88
C GLU A 156 12.65 -20.42 15.37
N ASP A 157 12.61 -21.70 15.69
CA ASP A 157 12.62 -22.18 17.07
C ASP A 157 13.86 -21.70 17.86
N SER A 158 15.02 -21.69 17.19
CA SER A 158 16.28 -21.20 17.75
C SER A 158 16.22 -19.70 18.08
N ALA A 159 15.66 -18.88 17.20
CA ALA A 159 15.54 -17.44 17.42
C ALA A 159 14.56 -17.13 18.56
N ILE A 160 13.46 -17.89 18.65
CA ILE A 160 12.52 -17.78 19.77
C ILE A 160 13.21 -18.13 21.09
N GLN A 161 13.90 -19.26 21.16
CA GLN A 161 14.60 -19.71 22.37
C GLN A 161 15.65 -18.69 22.81
N GLU A 162 16.47 -18.21 21.90
CA GLU A 162 17.47 -17.19 22.16
C GLU A 162 16.82 -15.88 22.65
N GLY A 163 15.75 -15.41 21.97
CA GLY A 163 15.04 -14.20 22.34
C GLY A 163 14.47 -14.26 23.77
N PHE A 164 13.97 -15.41 24.22
CA PHE A 164 13.48 -15.58 25.57
C PHE A 164 14.58 -15.61 26.64
N THR A 165 15.83 -15.84 26.27
CA THR A 165 16.99 -15.69 27.17
C THR A 165 17.44 -14.23 27.29
N HIS A 166 17.02 -13.35 26.36
CA HIS A 166 17.45 -11.94 26.25
C HIS A 166 16.26 -10.95 26.31
N LEU A 167 15.25 -11.23 27.12
CA LEU A 167 14.10 -10.33 27.26
C LEU A 167 14.52 -8.98 27.83
N ALA A 168 14.25 -7.91 27.07
CA ALA A 168 14.49 -6.54 27.51
C ALA A 168 13.43 -6.05 28.51
N PRO A 169 13.74 -5.12 29.43
CA PRO A 169 12.73 -4.39 30.19
C PRO A 169 11.76 -3.65 29.27
N GLY A 170 10.46 -3.66 29.59
CA GLY A 170 9.47 -2.95 28.78
C GLY A 170 9.74 -1.45 28.70
N GLY A 171 10.26 -0.85 29.77
CA GLY A 171 10.60 0.59 29.83
C GLY A 171 11.61 1.05 28.78
N ASP A 172 12.51 0.18 28.33
CA ASP A 172 13.50 0.52 27.29
C ASP A 172 12.84 0.90 25.95
N HIS A 173 11.56 0.53 25.76
CA HIS A 173 10.77 0.80 24.56
C HIS A 173 9.71 1.90 24.74
N ASP A 174 9.77 2.68 25.84
CA ASP A 174 8.79 3.74 26.11
C ASP A 174 8.81 4.84 25.03
N ALA A 175 9.99 5.26 24.61
CA ALA A 175 10.14 6.25 23.55
C ALA A 175 9.61 5.76 22.19
N LEU A 176 9.77 4.47 21.89
CA LEU A 176 9.22 3.83 20.70
C LEU A 176 7.69 3.83 20.73
N TYR A 177 7.10 3.48 21.88
CA TYR A 177 5.65 3.56 22.09
C TYR A 177 5.12 4.99 21.94
N GLN A 178 5.81 5.98 22.55
CA GLN A 178 5.40 7.39 22.44
C GLN A 178 5.41 7.88 20.99
N SER A 179 6.42 7.51 20.21
CA SER A 179 6.49 7.82 18.79
C SER A 179 5.29 7.21 18.02
N ALA A 180 4.95 5.95 18.28
CA ALA A 180 3.81 5.29 17.66
C ALA A 180 2.47 5.94 18.07
N LEU A 181 2.30 6.26 19.34
CA LEU A 181 1.11 6.92 19.88
C LEU A 181 0.91 8.32 19.30
N CYS A 182 1.98 9.12 19.22
CA CYS A 182 1.95 10.45 18.61
C CYS A 182 1.54 10.37 17.14
N ARG A 183 2.09 9.43 16.38
CA ARG A 183 1.70 9.19 15.00
C ARG A 183 0.21 8.87 14.88
N ALA A 184 -0.31 7.95 15.69
CA ALA A 184 -1.72 7.56 15.65
C ALA A 184 -2.64 8.76 15.97
N LYS A 185 -2.31 9.55 17.00
CA LYS A 185 -3.06 10.76 17.38
C LYS A 185 -3.03 11.82 16.27
N ALA A 186 -1.86 12.08 15.68
CA ALA A 186 -1.70 13.08 14.61
C ALA A 186 -2.46 12.66 13.33
N ASP A 187 -2.38 11.39 12.92
CA ASP A 187 -3.14 10.89 11.78
C ASP A 187 -4.66 10.95 12.02
N TRP A 188 -5.12 10.71 13.27
CA TRP A 188 -6.51 10.88 13.66
C TRP A 188 -6.94 12.37 13.61
N LEU A 189 -6.15 13.29 14.18
CA LEU A 189 -6.44 14.73 14.20
C LEU A 189 -6.58 15.27 12.76
N VAL A 190 -5.62 15.00 11.90
CA VAL A 190 -5.68 15.47 10.50
C VAL A 190 -6.83 14.79 9.75
N GLY A 191 -6.96 13.49 9.89
CA GLY A 191 -8.00 12.72 9.21
C GLY A 191 -9.40 13.22 9.50
N ILE A 192 -9.74 13.44 10.76
CA ILE A 192 -11.09 13.84 11.15
C ILE A 192 -11.35 15.32 10.85
N ASN A 193 -10.42 16.20 11.21
CA ASN A 193 -10.63 17.64 11.06
C ASN A 193 -10.62 18.07 9.59
N ALA A 194 -9.61 17.69 8.83
CA ALA A 194 -9.53 18.05 7.42
C ALA A 194 -10.68 17.40 6.61
N SER A 195 -10.99 16.12 6.84
CA SER A 195 -12.08 15.46 6.10
C SER A 195 -13.43 16.11 6.38
N ARG A 196 -13.75 16.44 7.65
CA ARG A 196 -15.00 17.13 8.01
C ARG A 196 -15.03 18.53 7.45
N PHE A 197 -13.96 19.30 7.62
CA PHE A 197 -13.87 20.69 7.18
C PHE A 197 -14.11 20.82 5.67
N PHE A 198 -13.35 20.10 4.86
CA PHE A 198 -13.50 20.15 3.41
C PHE A 198 -14.81 19.54 2.93
N SER A 199 -15.29 18.47 3.57
CA SER A 199 -16.60 17.89 3.21
C SER A 199 -17.75 18.83 3.45
N LEU A 200 -17.73 19.57 4.55
CA LEU A 200 -18.76 20.57 4.86
C LEU A 200 -18.66 21.80 3.96
N THR A 201 -17.45 22.30 3.73
CA THR A 201 -17.18 23.44 2.86
C THR A 201 -17.67 23.20 1.43
N TYR A 202 -17.38 22.01 0.88
CA TYR A 202 -17.69 21.67 -0.50
C TYR A 202 -18.93 20.79 -0.68
N LYS A 203 -19.65 20.48 0.39
CA LYS A 203 -20.86 19.64 0.40
C LYS A 203 -20.69 18.29 -0.32
N ALA A 204 -19.48 17.75 -0.30
CA ALA A 204 -19.09 16.48 -0.89
C ALA A 204 -18.42 15.60 0.17
N LYS A 205 -18.55 14.26 0.05
CA LYS A 205 -17.83 13.35 0.97
C LYS A 205 -16.38 13.27 0.55
N LEU A 206 -15.51 13.98 1.26
CA LEU A 206 -14.07 14.07 0.99
C LEU A 206 -13.29 13.37 2.10
N ASN A 207 -12.40 12.48 1.71
CA ASN A 207 -11.49 11.79 2.62
C ASN A 207 -10.08 12.37 2.44
N ILE A 208 -9.51 12.89 3.51
CA ILE A 208 -8.20 13.53 3.53
C ILE A 208 -7.32 12.82 4.54
N GLY A 209 -6.05 12.65 4.22
CA GLY A 209 -5.09 12.03 5.09
C GLY A 209 -3.67 12.36 4.67
N ARG A 210 -2.78 12.42 5.65
CA ARG A 210 -1.39 12.85 5.53
C ARG A 210 -0.60 12.17 4.41
N VAL A 211 -0.81 10.87 4.19
CA VAL A 211 -0.13 10.11 3.12
C VAL A 211 -1.03 9.98 1.89
N MET A 212 -2.34 9.83 2.09
CA MET A 212 -3.30 9.62 1.02
C MET A 212 -3.40 10.82 0.09
N SER A 213 -3.45 12.05 0.64
CA SER A 213 -3.60 13.27 -0.15
C SER A 213 -2.37 13.58 -1.02
N PRO A 214 -1.12 13.52 -0.52
CA PRO A 214 0.06 13.65 -1.38
C PRO A 214 0.17 12.54 -2.44
N THR A 215 -0.22 11.32 -2.12
CA THR A 215 -0.25 10.23 -3.11
C THR A 215 -1.25 10.52 -4.24
N LEU A 216 -2.42 11.06 -3.91
CA LEU A 216 -3.38 11.52 -4.90
C LEU A 216 -2.83 12.69 -5.72
N ALA A 217 -2.11 13.62 -5.10
CA ALA A 217 -1.49 14.76 -5.78
C ALA A 217 -0.48 14.31 -6.84
N LEU A 218 0.35 13.29 -6.57
CA LEU A 218 1.25 12.69 -7.56
C LEU A 218 0.49 12.18 -8.79
N LEU A 219 -0.65 11.52 -8.59
CA LEU A 219 -1.49 11.01 -9.67
C LEU A 219 -2.10 12.14 -10.50
N VAL A 220 -2.64 13.17 -9.83
CA VAL A 220 -3.25 14.35 -10.48
C VAL A 220 -2.23 15.12 -11.27
N GLN A 221 -1.05 15.39 -10.71
CA GLN A 221 0.07 16.07 -11.40
C GLN A 221 0.50 15.30 -12.65
N ARG A 222 0.64 13.95 -12.55
CA ARG A 222 0.98 13.11 -13.68
C ARG A 222 -0.09 13.16 -14.77
N GLN A 223 -1.36 13.09 -14.40
CA GLN A 223 -2.48 13.16 -15.35
C GLN A 223 -2.56 14.53 -16.01
N SER A 224 -2.33 15.62 -15.26
CA SER A 224 -2.26 16.98 -15.81
C SER A 224 -1.12 17.13 -16.80
N ALA A 225 0.06 16.60 -16.50
CA ALA A 225 1.21 16.61 -17.43
C ALA A 225 0.91 15.81 -18.72
N ILE A 226 0.17 14.70 -18.62
CA ILE A 226 -0.27 13.93 -19.79
C ILE A 226 -1.28 14.73 -20.62
N SER A 227 -2.26 15.37 -19.96
CA SER A 227 -3.31 16.13 -20.65
C SER A 227 -2.83 17.42 -21.29
N ALA A 228 -1.85 18.07 -20.68
CA ALA A 228 -1.24 19.28 -21.20
C ALA A 228 -0.15 19.02 -22.28
N PHE A 229 0.25 17.76 -22.44
CA PHE A 229 1.32 17.41 -23.37
C PHE A 229 0.89 17.60 -24.83
N THR A 230 1.67 18.37 -25.56
CA THR A 230 1.52 18.54 -27.01
C THR A 230 2.64 17.78 -27.71
N PRO A 231 2.32 16.75 -28.53
CA PRO A 231 3.35 16.03 -29.26
C PRO A 231 4.04 16.93 -30.29
N GLU A 232 5.37 16.97 -30.25
CA GLU A 232 6.19 17.65 -31.22
C GLU A 232 6.79 16.63 -32.18
N SER A 233 6.69 16.89 -33.50
CA SER A 233 7.34 16.06 -34.50
C SER A 233 8.83 16.38 -34.55
N TYR A 234 9.65 15.36 -34.68
CA TYR A 234 11.07 15.47 -34.92
C TYR A 234 11.51 14.42 -35.92
N TYR A 235 12.61 14.72 -36.60
CA TYR A 235 13.15 13.89 -37.66
C TYR A 235 14.57 13.48 -37.33
N THR A 236 14.95 12.26 -37.66
CA THR A 236 16.32 11.76 -37.56
C THR A 236 16.72 11.09 -38.86
N VAL A 237 18.02 11.10 -39.17
CA VAL A 237 18.57 10.31 -40.27
C VAL A 237 19.22 9.05 -39.68
N ASP A 238 18.87 7.91 -40.24
CA ASP A 238 19.38 6.59 -39.85
C ASP A 238 20.29 6.08 -40.98
N LEU A 239 21.55 5.79 -40.64
CA LEU A 239 22.51 5.14 -41.52
C LEU A 239 22.52 3.64 -41.24
N GLY A 240 22.09 2.84 -42.21
CA GLY A 240 22.26 1.39 -42.19
C GLY A 240 23.74 1.04 -42.49
N LEU A 241 24.31 0.21 -41.65
CA LEU A 241 25.69 -0.30 -41.74
C LEU A 241 25.67 -1.82 -41.53
N GLY A 242 25.08 -2.55 -42.47
CA GLY A 242 24.74 -3.96 -42.34
C GLY A 242 23.59 -4.18 -41.33
N GLU A 243 23.88 -4.88 -40.24
CA GLU A 243 22.90 -5.10 -39.20
C GLU A 243 22.91 -4.01 -38.10
N PHE A 244 23.73 -2.97 -38.29
CA PHE A 244 23.89 -1.86 -37.34
C PHE A 244 23.29 -0.58 -37.88
N HIS A 245 22.90 0.33 -36.98
CA HIS A 245 22.24 1.57 -37.28
C HIS A 245 22.92 2.72 -36.52
N ALA A 246 23.39 3.73 -37.24
CA ALA A 246 23.87 4.96 -36.63
C ALA A 246 22.85 6.07 -36.88
N VAL A 247 22.52 6.83 -35.83
CA VAL A 247 21.43 7.81 -35.87
C VAL A 247 21.97 9.22 -35.63
N SER A 248 21.50 10.18 -36.45
CA SER A 248 21.80 11.60 -36.28
C SER A 248 21.17 12.21 -35.02
N ASP A 249 21.55 13.43 -34.68
CA ASP A 249 20.76 14.26 -33.77
C ASP A 249 19.36 14.56 -34.37
N ARG A 250 18.47 15.10 -33.57
CA ARG A 250 17.09 15.41 -33.98
C ARG A 250 17.04 16.72 -34.77
N PHE A 251 16.23 16.74 -35.82
CA PHE A 251 15.86 17.90 -36.59
C PHE A 251 14.44 18.32 -36.33
N SER A 252 14.16 19.61 -36.33
CA SER A 252 12.81 20.14 -36.16
C SER A 252 11.99 20.11 -37.45
N THR A 253 12.65 20.10 -38.62
CA THR A 253 11.98 20.06 -39.92
C THR A 253 12.40 18.85 -40.76
N LYS A 254 11.45 18.33 -41.53
CA LYS A 254 11.70 17.22 -42.46
C LYS A 254 12.72 17.58 -43.56
N ALA A 255 12.67 18.81 -44.00
CA ALA A 255 13.57 19.32 -45.08
C ALA A 255 15.05 19.25 -44.66
N GLU A 256 15.38 19.60 -43.41
CA GLU A 256 16.75 19.48 -42.87
C GLU A 256 17.23 18.03 -42.86
N ALA A 257 16.37 17.11 -42.38
CA ALA A 257 16.71 15.69 -42.36
C ALA A 257 16.85 15.11 -43.78
N GLU A 258 15.97 15.48 -44.71
CA GLU A 258 16.06 15.09 -46.13
C GLU A 258 17.31 15.62 -46.80
N ALA A 259 17.70 16.88 -46.53
CA ALA A 259 18.94 17.46 -47.05
C ALA A 259 20.18 16.71 -46.55
N LEU A 260 20.23 16.38 -45.24
CA LEU A 260 21.30 15.55 -44.67
C LEU A 260 21.31 14.15 -45.30
N ALA A 261 20.15 13.52 -45.43
CA ALA A 261 20.06 12.19 -46.04
C ALA A 261 20.56 12.18 -47.50
N ALA A 262 20.24 13.24 -48.26
CA ALA A 262 20.78 13.44 -49.64
C ALA A 262 22.30 13.61 -49.63
N ALA A 263 22.84 14.41 -48.72
CA ALA A 263 24.29 14.61 -48.57
C ALA A 263 25.01 13.30 -48.18
N CYS A 264 24.44 12.50 -47.30
CA CYS A 264 24.98 11.21 -46.93
C CYS A 264 24.96 10.21 -48.09
N LYS A 265 23.88 10.17 -48.90
CA LYS A 265 23.80 9.35 -50.12
C LYS A 265 24.83 9.77 -51.17
N ALA A 266 25.02 11.07 -51.34
CA ALA A 266 26.03 11.61 -52.29
C ALA A 266 27.46 11.30 -51.84
N ALA A 267 27.75 11.40 -50.54
CA ALA A 267 29.05 11.07 -49.99
C ALA A 267 29.36 9.57 -50.06
N ASN A 268 28.35 8.72 -49.93
CA ASN A 268 28.42 7.25 -49.99
C ASN A 268 29.55 6.64 -49.12
N THR A 269 30.04 7.43 -48.16
CA THR A 269 31.13 7.03 -47.24
C THR A 269 30.88 7.68 -45.88
N ALA A 270 30.98 6.86 -44.85
CA ALA A 270 30.88 7.27 -43.46
C ALA A 270 32.20 6.96 -42.74
N ILE A 271 32.74 7.90 -41.99
CA ILE A 271 34.04 7.79 -41.33
C ILE A 271 33.85 7.72 -39.83
N VAL A 272 34.39 6.73 -39.16
CA VAL A 272 34.42 6.61 -37.72
C VAL A 272 35.35 7.67 -37.14
N LYS A 273 34.82 8.75 -36.59
CA LYS A 273 35.59 9.84 -35.97
C LYS A 273 36.20 9.41 -34.63
N GLU A 274 35.42 8.79 -33.82
CA GLU A 274 35.80 8.38 -32.47
C GLU A 274 35.04 7.10 -32.09
N ILE A 275 35.71 6.24 -31.34
CA ILE A 275 35.08 5.10 -30.69
C ILE A 275 35.57 5.02 -29.24
N ARG A 276 34.63 5.01 -28.29
CA ARG A 276 34.90 4.81 -26.87
C ARG A 276 34.36 3.44 -26.49
N GLN A 277 35.25 2.57 -26.07
CA GLN A 277 34.88 1.21 -25.61
C GLN A 277 35.12 1.10 -24.10
N GLN A 278 34.19 0.48 -23.43
CA GLN A 278 34.31 0.22 -21.98
C GLN A 278 33.68 -1.11 -21.60
N GLU A 279 34.26 -1.77 -20.63
CA GLU A 279 33.67 -2.93 -19.96
C GLU A 279 32.88 -2.43 -18.78
N LYS A 280 31.62 -2.86 -18.68
CA LYS A 280 30.71 -2.50 -17.59
C LYS A 280 30.29 -3.75 -16.82
N LYS A 281 30.15 -3.55 -15.51
CA LYS A 281 29.63 -4.56 -14.58
C LYS A 281 28.40 -3.96 -13.92
N GLU A 282 27.29 -4.67 -14.01
CA GLU A 282 26.03 -4.35 -13.34
C GLU A 282 25.83 -5.34 -12.20
N ALA A 283 25.87 -4.84 -10.96
CA ALA A 283 25.73 -5.66 -9.77
C ALA A 283 24.35 -6.33 -9.72
N ALA A 284 24.28 -7.49 -9.07
CA ALA A 284 23.01 -8.16 -8.84
C ALA A 284 22.10 -7.31 -7.96
N PRO A 285 20.78 -7.25 -8.29
CA PRO A 285 19.80 -6.60 -7.43
C PRO A 285 19.73 -7.28 -6.06
N ALA A 286 19.57 -6.49 -4.99
CA ALA A 286 19.42 -7.00 -3.63
C ALA A 286 18.12 -7.83 -3.48
N LEU A 287 17.96 -8.51 -2.34
CA LEU A 287 16.75 -9.24 -1.97
C LEU A 287 15.52 -8.32 -1.95
N TYR A 288 14.33 -8.89 -1.79
CA TYR A 288 13.10 -8.11 -1.68
C TYR A 288 12.83 -7.62 -0.25
N ASP A 289 12.48 -6.35 -0.15
CA ASP A 289 11.56 -5.85 0.86
C ASP A 289 10.11 -5.96 0.33
N LEU A 290 9.13 -5.56 1.15
CA LEU A 290 7.72 -5.63 0.73
C LEU A 290 7.44 -4.78 -0.51
N THR A 291 7.94 -3.54 -0.56
CA THR A 291 7.63 -2.62 -1.66
C THR A 291 8.24 -3.11 -2.98
N SER A 292 9.49 -3.54 -2.98
CA SER A 292 10.14 -4.06 -4.20
C SER A 292 9.47 -5.34 -4.71
N LEU A 293 9.00 -6.22 -3.81
CA LEU A 293 8.21 -7.39 -4.19
C LEU A 293 6.85 -6.99 -4.80
N GLN A 294 6.13 -6.04 -4.20
CA GLN A 294 4.87 -5.53 -4.73
C GLN A 294 5.04 -4.91 -6.11
N ARG A 295 6.11 -4.15 -6.31
CA ARG A 295 6.45 -3.54 -7.61
C ARG A 295 6.73 -4.60 -8.67
N GLU A 296 7.53 -5.59 -8.34
CA GLU A 296 7.89 -6.67 -9.27
C GLU A 296 6.68 -7.55 -9.61
N ALA A 297 5.85 -7.90 -8.61
CA ALA A 297 4.63 -8.65 -8.81
C ALA A 297 3.61 -7.88 -9.69
N ASN A 298 3.48 -6.57 -9.51
CA ASN A 298 2.65 -5.74 -10.38
C ASN A 298 3.21 -5.70 -11.81
N ARG A 299 4.52 -5.54 -11.97
CA ARG A 299 5.20 -5.45 -13.27
C ARG A 299 5.10 -6.73 -14.09
N LEU A 300 5.29 -7.91 -13.45
CA LEU A 300 5.37 -9.20 -14.12
C LEU A 300 4.03 -9.94 -14.18
N LEU A 301 3.23 -9.83 -13.12
CA LEU A 301 2.02 -10.65 -12.93
C LEU A 301 0.73 -9.81 -12.95
N GLY A 302 0.84 -8.48 -12.87
CA GLY A 302 -0.31 -7.58 -12.82
C GLY A 302 -1.06 -7.61 -11.48
N TYR A 303 -0.47 -8.17 -10.42
CA TYR A 303 -1.07 -8.17 -9.09
C TYR A 303 -1.07 -6.77 -8.49
N THR A 304 -2.11 -6.44 -7.73
CA THR A 304 -2.12 -5.22 -6.94
C THR A 304 -1.16 -5.35 -5.75
N ALA A 305 -0.76 -4.22 -5.18
CA ALA A 305 0.06 -4.20 -3.97
C ALA A 305 -0.63 -4.94 -2.80
N GLN A 306 -1.96 -4.81 -2.70
CA GLN A 306 -2.74 -5.52 -1.67
C GLN A 306 -2.78 -7.02 -1.93
N GLN A 307 -3.06 -7.46 -3.16
CA GLN A 307 -3.04 -8.89 -3.50
C GLN A 307 -1.67 -9.53 -3.21
N THR A 308 -0.59 -8.81 -3.54
CA THR A 308 0.77 -9.30 -3.25
C THR A 308 1.00 -9.44 -1.74
N LEU A 309 0.54 -8.47 -0.94
CA LEU A 309 0.63 -8.54 0.52
C LEU A 309 -0.21 -9.69 1.09
N ASP A 310 -1.42 -9.89 0.59
CA ASP A 310 -2.31 -10.96 1.04
C ASP A 310 -1.71 -12.35 0.77
N TYR A 311 -1.18 -12.58 -0.43
CA TYR A 311 -0.49 -13.83 -0.77
C TYR A 311 0.78 -14.04 0.07
N LEU A 312 1.56 -12.97 0.26
CA LEU A 312 2.78 -13.03 1.06
C LEU A 312 2.47 -13.31 2.54
N GLN A 313 1.41 -12.69 3.07
CA GLN A 313 0.94 -12.94 4.43
C GLN A 313 0.49 -14.42 4.60
N ALA A 314 -0.24 -14.97 3.63
CA ALA A 314 -0.64 -16.38 3.65
C ALA A 314 0.57 -17.34 3.61
N LEU A 315 1.61 -17.02 2.83
CA LEU A 315 2.86 -17.78 2.80
C LEU A 315 3.60 -17.72 4.15
N TYR A 316 3.65 -16.56 4.78
CA TYR A 316 4.24 -16.40 6.11
C TYR A 316 3.51 -17.23 7.18
N GLU A 317 2.18 -17.20 7.19
CA GLU A 317 1.35 -17.99 8.11
C GLU A 317 1.52 -19.51 7.90
N LYS A 318 1.84 -19.92 6.67
CA LYS A 318 2.22 -21.32 6.34
C LYS A 318 3.69 -21.60 6.60
N LYS A 319 4.46 -20.64 7.11
CA LYS A 319 5.91 -20.74 7.39
C LYS A 319 6.78 -20.99 6.15
N LEU A 320 6.31 -20.60 4.97
CA LEU A 320 7.03 -20.82 3.71
C LEU A 320 7.93 -19.63 3.33
N CYS A 321 7.78 -18.49 3.98
CA CYS A 321 8.66 -17.33 3.85
C CYS A 321 8.82 -16.60 5.19
N THR A 322 9.77 -15.67 5.24
CA THR A 322 10.02 -14.80 6.40
C THR A 322 8.99 -13.66 6.49
N TYR A 323 9.08 -12.84 7.52
CA TYR A 323 8.10 -11.79 7.84
C TYR A 323 7.85 -10.83 6.66
N PRO A 324 6.57 -10.58 6.29
CA PRO A 324 6.24 -9.87 5.06
C PRO A 324 6.43 -8.37 5.10
N ARG A 325 6.32 -7.73 6.27
CA ARG A 325 6.29 -6.26 6.38
C ARG A 325 7.64 -5.69 6.76
N THR A 326 8.65 -5.99 5.96
CA THR A 326 10.01 -5.48 6.12
C THR A 326 10.31 -4.36 5.10
N ASP A 327 11.15 -3.42 5.49
CA ASP A 327 11.75 -2.39 4.65
C ASP A 327 13.21 -2.70 4.30
N SER A 328 13.77 -3.78 4.88
CA SER A 328 15.12 -4.21 4.58
C SER A 328 15.21 -5.12 3.36
N ARG A 329 16.28 -4.94 2.60
CA ARG A 329 16.65 -5.76 1.45
C ARG A 329 17.91 -6.60 1.73
N TYR A 330 18.30 -6.69 3.01
CA TYR A 330 19.51 -7.36 3.46
C TYR A 330 19.19 -8.38 4.56
N LEU A 331 20.07 -9.37 4.68
CA LEU A 331 20.12 -10.31 5.80
C LEU A 331 21.03 -9.75 6.89
N THR A 332 20.95 -10.27 8.11
CA THR A 332 21.89 -9.99 9.18
C THR A 332 23.21 -10.74 8.96
N ASP A 333 24.30 -10.25 9.50
CA ASP A 333 25.64 -10.80 9.25
C ASP A 333 25.80 -12.23 9.82
N ASP A 334 25.08 -12.57 10.89
CA ASP A 334 25.01 -13.91 11.48
C ASP A 334 24.33 -14.95 10.55
N MET A 335 23.53 -14.51 9.58
CA MET A 335 22.90 -15.38 8.59
C MET A 335 23.85 -15.78 7.45
N LEU A 336 25.03 -15.18 7.32
CA LEU A 336 25.97 -15.48 6.22
C LEU A 336 26.28 -16.98 6.06
N PRO A 337 26.52 -17.77 7.11
CA PRO A 337 26.77 -19.21 6.98
C PRO A 337 25.59 -19.98 6.37
N ARG A 338 24.36 -19.47 6.50
CA ARG A 338 23.13 -20.10 6.04
C ARG A 338 22.74 -19.72 4.60
N VAL A 339 23.40 -18.72 3.99
CA VAL A 339 23.06 -18.25 2.63
C VAL A 339 23.07 -19.39 1.60
N LYS A 340 24.01 -20.34 1.74
CA LYS A 340 24.08 -21.51 0.85
C LYS A 340 22.84 -22.41 0.98
N GLU A 341 22.33 -22.62 2.19
CA GLU A 341 21.11 -23.40 2.44
C GLU A 341 19.88 -22.68 1.87
N ILE A 342 19.78 -21.37 2.09
CA ILE A 342 18.68 -20.54 1.55
C ILE A 342 18.67 -20.60 0.03
N LEU A 343 19.85 -20.57 -0.62
CA LEU A 343 19.98 -20.71 -2.06
C LEU A 343 19.54 -22.10 -2.54
N LEU A 344 19.86 -23.17 -1.81
CA LEU A 344 19.40 -24.52 -2.14
C LEU A 344 17.87 -24.63 -2.09
N TRP A 345 17.21 -24.05 -1.07
CA TRP A 345 15.74 -24.02 -0.99
C TRP A 345 15.15 -23.25 -2.17
N ALA A 346 15.71 -22.06 -2.46
CA ALA A 346 15.26 -21.24 -3.58
C ALA A 346 15.39 -21.93 -4.94
N SER A 347 16.52 -22.60 -5.18
CA SER A 347 16.78 -23.41 -6.37
C SER A 347 15.75 -24.54 -6.53
N GLY A 348 15.46 -25.27 -5.46
CA GLY A 348 14.47 -26.34 -5.45
C GLY A 348 13.05 -25.84 -5.77
N ILE A 349 12.65 -24.67 -5.24
CA ILE A 349 11.34 -24.07 -5.52
C ILE A 349 11.24 -23.59 -6.97
N CYS A 350 12.32 -23.04 -7.52
CA CYS A 350 12.34 -22.51 -8.88
C CYS A 350 12.58 -23.59 -9.94
N ASP A 351 13.04 -24.77 -9.57
CA ASP A 351 13.55 -25.81 -10.47
C ASP A 351 14.62 -25.26 -11.44
N LEU A 352 15.58 -24.53 -10.89
CA LEU A 352 16.65 -23.87 -11.63
C LEU A 352 18.01 -24.24 -11.05
N PRO A 353 19.03 -24.51 -11.89
CA PRO A 353 20.36 -24.87 -11.41
C PRO A 353 21.06 -23.72 -10.71
N ILE A 354 21.83 -24.01 -9.67
CA ILE A 354 22.73 -23.08 -9.02
C ILE A 354 24.00 -22.95 -9.85
N THR A 355 24.56 -21.74 -9.92
CA THR A 355 25.87 -21.50 -10.53
C THR A 355 26.99 -21.81 -9.53
N ASP A 356 28.18 -22.10 -10.04
CA ASP A 356 29.31 -22.53 -9.21
C ASP A 356 29.82 -21.40 -8.25
N GLU A 357 29.66 -20.13 -8.66
CA GLU A 357 30.06 -18.99 -7.83
C GLU A 357 28.90 -18.47 -6.97
N LEU A 358 29.14 -18.38 -5.66
CA LEU A 358 28.21 -17.85 -4.67
C LEU A 358 28.71 -16.51 -4.12
N TYR A 359 27.93 -15.46 -4.34
CA TYR A 359 28.18 -14.11 -3.83
C TYR A 359 27.30 -13.84 -2.60
N GLY A 360 27.53 -14.60 -1.53
CA GLY A 360 26.71 -14.52 -0.30
C GLY A 360 26.91 -13.25 0.53
N GLU A 361 28.13 -12.75 0.60
CA GLU A 361 28.48 -11.60 1.44
C GLU A 361 27.71 -10.33 1.08
N GLN A 362 27.39 -10.13 -0.20
CA GLN A 362 26.63 -8.95 -0.65
C GLN A 362 25.18 -8.92 -0.14
N LEU A 363 24.65 -10.04 0.36
CA LEU A 363 23.30 -10.12 0.91
C LEU A 363 23.25 -9.70 2.37
N CYS A 364 24.37 -9.76 3.11
CA CYS A 364 24.42 -9.55 4.54
C CYS A 364 24.92 -8.15 4.87
N ASN A 365 24.16 -7.43 5.68
CA ASN A 365 24.54 -6.14 6.23
C ASN A 365 23.61 -5.78 7.40
N SER A 366 24.00 -6.15 8.61
CA SER A 366 23.20 -5.90 9.83
C SER A 366 22.88 -4.42 10.05
N LYS A 367 23.73 -3.49 9.60
CA LYS A 367 23.47 -2.05 9.72
C LYS A 367 22.30 -1.54 8.84
N LYS A 368 21.92 -2.33 7.83
CA LYS A 368 20.79 -2.04 6.91
C LYS A 368 19.56 -2.89 7.21
N VAL A 369 19.58 -3.64 8.30
CA VAL A 369 18.42 -4.35 8.84
C VAL A 369 17.91 -3.54 10.02
N THR A 370 16.63 -3.11 9.93
CA THR A 370 15.95 -2.38 10.98
C THR A 370 15.27 -3.36 11.94
N ASP A 371 13.99 -3.59 11.78
CA ASP A 371 13.21 -4.49 12.63
C ASP A 371 13.26 -5.95 12.11
N HIS A 372 13.25 -6.13 10.78
CA HIS A 372 13.27 -7.44 10.13
C HIS A 372 14.19 -7.45 8.92
N HIS A 373 14.83 -8.60 8.67
CA HIS A 373 15.63 -8.80 7.46
C HIS A 373 14.75 -8.97 6.20
N ALA A 374 15.37 -9.03 5.03
CA ALA A 374 14.73 -9.22 3.74
C ALA A 374 13.82 -10.47 3.68
N ILE A 375 12.87 -10.44 2.74
CA ILE A 375 11.94 -11.55 2.49
C ILE A 375 12.68 -12.67 1.75
N ILE A 376 12.73 -13.86 2.36
CA ILE A 376 13.34 -15.06 1.81
C ILE A 376 12.45 -16.30 2.04
N PRO A 377 12.60 -17.39 1.26
CA PRO A 377 11.95 -18.65 1.57
C PRO A 377 12.55 -19.27 2.83
N THR A 378 11.79 -20.09 3.54
CA THR A 378 12.22 -20.84 4.71
C THR A 378 12.58 -22.28 4.36
N LYS A 379 13.17 -23.02 5.29
CA LYS A 379 13.45 -24.46 5.15
C LYS A 379 12.18 -25.30 4.93
N ALA A 380 11.03 -24.85 5.43
CA ALA A 380 9.76 -25.56 5.24
C ALA A 380 9.23 -25.48 3.81
N ALA A 381 9.72 -24.56 2.98
CA ALA A 381 9.27 -24.39 1.61
C ALA A 381 9.88 -25.45 0.69
N SER A 382 9.05 -26.38 0.23
CA SER A 382 9.44 -27.43 -0.71
C SER A 382 8.67 -27.33 -2.03
N TRP A 383 9.10 -28.07 -3.05
CA TRP A 383 8.36 -28.18 -4.31
C TRP A 383 6.96 -28.79 -4.11
N GLN A 384 6.83 -29.75 -3.20
CA GLN A 384 5.54 -30.39 -2.90
C GLN A 384 4.56 -29.39 -2.29
N ASP A 385 5.04 -28.56 -1.37
CA ASP A 385 4.23 -27.48 -0.77
C ASP A 385 3.83 -26.47 -1.85
N LEU A 386 4.76 -26.09 -2.72
CA LEU A 386 4.50 -25.16 -3.82
C LEU A 386 3.34 -25.62 -4.70
N VAL A 387 3.31 -26.88 -5.13
CA VAL A 387 2.26 -27.40 -6.02
C VAL A 387 0.89 -27.43 -5.34
N ALA A 388 0.85 -27.55 -4.03
CA ALA A 388 -0.39 -27.56 -3.24
C ALA A 388 -0.98 -26.15 -2.99
N LEU A 389 -0.19 -25.08 -3.22
CA LEU A 389 -0.63 -23.71 -2.97
C LEU A 389 -1.59 -23.19 -4.04
N PRO A 390 -2.45 -22.22 -3.71
CA PRO A 390 -3.15 -21.41 -4.70
C PRO A 390 -2.17 -20.69 -5.65
N MET A 391 -2.56 -20.47 -6.91
CA MET A 391 -1.69 -19.92 -7.96
C MET A 391 -1.03 -18.59 -7.57
N GLY A 392 -1.76 -17.71 -6.87
CA GLY A 392 -1.21 -16.41 -6.42
C GLY A 392 -0.03 -16.59 -5.46
N GLU A 393 -0.18 -17.46 -4.47
CA GLU A 393 0.87 -17.79 -3.50
C GLU A 393 2.05 -18.51 -4.17
N GLN A 394 1.79 -19.45 -5.10
CA GLN A 394 2.84 -20.09 -5.89
C GLN A 394 3.71 -19.06 -6.61
N ASN A 395 3.06 -18.10 -7.28
CA ASN A 395 3.75 -17.09 -8.05
C ASN A 395 4.60 -16.17 -7.16
N ILE A 396 4.11 -15.78 -6.00
CA ILE A 396 4.86 -14.94 -5.05
C ILE A 396 6.04 -15.72 -4.47
N LEU A 397 5.87 -16.98 -4.06
CA LEU A 397 6.96 -17.80 -3.55
C LEU A 397 8.05 -18.01 -4.59
N LYS A 398 7.68 -18.23 -5.87
CA LYS A 398 8.63 -18.31 -6.99
C LYS A 398 9.38 -17.00 -7.23
N LEU A 399 8.71 -15.83 -7.11
CA LEU A 399 9.39 -14.53 -7.23
C LEU A 399 10.43 -14.35 -6.14
N ILE A 400 10.07 -14.63 -4.88
CA ILE A 400 10.98 -14.53 -3.74
C ILE A 400 12.19 -15.45 -3.93
N SER A 401 11.95 -16.72 -4.28
CA SER A 401 13.00 -17.70 -4.48
C SER A 401 13.92 -17.33 -5.65
N ARG A 402 13.34 -16.88 -6.77
CA ARG A 402 14.13 -16.40 -7.91
C ARG A 402 14.99 -15.19 -7.55
N GLN A 403 14.50 -14.29 -6.70
CA GLN A 403 15.29 -13.16 -6.27
C GLN A 403 16.48 -13.56 -5.39
N VAL A 404 16.35 -14.59 -4.58
CA VAL A 404 17.50 -15.17 -3.86
C VAL A 404 18.57 -15.64 -4.85
N MET A 405 18.17 -16.40 -5.89
CA MET A 405 19.10 -16.85 -6.92
C MET A 405 19.77 -15.69 -7.68
N ILE A 406 19.01 -14.64 -7.99
CA ILE A 406 19.52 -13.41 -8.59
C ILE A 406 20.53 -12.74 -7.66
N ALA A 407 20.14 -12.51 -6.41
CA ALA A 407 20.92 -11.72 -5.45
C ALA A 407 22.23 -12.43 -5.01
N THR A 408 22.27 -13.76 -5.08
CA THR A 408 23.48 -14.56 -4.80
C THR A 408 24.40 -14.75 -6.00
N SER A 409 24.02 -14.21 -7.17
CA SER A 409 24.80 -14.36 -8.41
C SER A 409 25.83 -13.26 -8.61
N GLY A 410 26.81 -13.52 -9.46
CA GLY A 410 27.77 -12.52 -9.89
C GLY A 410 27.18 -11.42 -10.77
N PRO A 411 27.94 -10.38 -11.03
CA PRO A 411 27.48 -9.24 -11.83
C PRO A 411 27.23 -9.64 -13.30
N TYR A 412 26.31 -8.93 -13.94
CA TYR A 412 26.19 -8.96 -15.39
C TYR A 412 27.30 -8.13 -16.01
N CYS A 413 28.19 -8.78 -16.77
CA CYS A 413 29.32 -8.14 -17.44
C CYS A 413 29.06 -7.98 -18.94
N TYR A 414 29.30 -6.80 -19.47
CA TYR A 414 29.15 -6.54 -20.90
C TYR A 414 30.18 -5.52 -21.39
N LYS A 415 30.50 -5.62 -22.68
CA LYS A 415 31.20 -4.55 -23.41
C LYS A 415 30.18 -3.62 -24.04
N GLU A 416 30.42 -2.33 -23.94
CA GLU A 416 29.71 -1.34 -24.73
C GLU A 416 30.68 -0.47 -25.50
N ALA A 417 30.26 0.02 -26.65
CA ALA A 417 30.99 1.01 -27.43
C ALA A 417 30.02 2.07 -27.94
N ASP A 418 30.41 3.32 -27.75
CA ASP A 418 29.78 4.49 -28.35
C ASP A 418 30.70 5.00 -29.46
N ALA A 419 30.26 4.88 -30.70
CA ALA A 419 31.01 5.38 -31.86
C ALA A 419 30.33 6.61 -32.44
N MET A 420 31.13 7.61 -32.75
CA MET A 420 30.75 8.80 -33.52
C MET A 420 31.18 8.63 -34.97
N ILE A 421 30.22 8.64 -35.86
CA ILE A 421 30.41 8.38 -37.29
C ILE A 421 30.06 9.66 -38.06
N SER A 422 30.95 10.15 -38.88
CA SER A 422 30.70 11.32 -39.75
C SER A 422 30.25 10.88 -41.13
N CYS A 423 29.15 11.42 -41.62
CA CYS A 423 28.66 11.20 -42.97
C CYS A 423 27.91 12.45 -43.47
N GLY A 424 28.13 12.88 -44.74
CA GLY A 424 27.40 14.01 -45.30
C GLY A 424 27.56 15.34 -44.56
N GLY A 425 28.65 15.50 -43.79
CA GLY A 425 28.92 16.71 -43.00
C GLY A 425 28.31 16.74 -41.60
N ALA A 426 27.61 15.68 -41.16
CA ALA A 426 27.03 15.58 -39.84
C ALA A 426 27.54 14.33 -39.07
N ASP A 427 27.33 14.32 -37.77
CA ASP A 427 27.75 13.27 -36.89
C ASP A 427 26.54 12.34 -36.49
N PHE A 428 26.82 11.06 -36.50
CA PHE A 428 25.85 9.96 -36.19
C PHE A 428 26.36 9.16 -35.02
N LYS A 429 25.46 8.77 -34.12
CA LYS A 429 25.76 8.00 -32.95
C LYS A 429 25.41 6.52 -33.19
N LEU A 430 26.38 5.62 -32.98
CA LEU A 430 26.19 4.18 -33.00
C LEU A 430 26.51 3.64 -31.61
N HIS A 431 25.51 3.04 -30.97
CA HIS A 431 25.68 2.36 -29.68
C HIS A 431 25.71 0.85 -29.86
N LEU A 432 26.76 0.22 -29.37
CA LEU A 432 26.97 -1.22 -29.40
C LEU A 432 27.01 -1.78 -27.99
N LYS A 433 26.36 -2.92 -27.78
CA LYS A 433 26.39 -3.64 -26.50
C LYS A 433 26.51 -5.13 -26.74
N MET A 434 27.46 -5.78 -26.07
CA MET A 434 27.70 -7.21 -26.16
C MET A 434 27.84 -7.83 -24.77
N PRO A 435 26.94 -8.71 -24.36
CA PRO A 435 27.10 -9.49 -23.13
C PRO A 435 28.37 -10.33 -23.17
N GLN A 436 29.15 -10.30 -22.09
CA GLN A 436 30.32 -11.16 -21.87
C GLN A 436 29.97 -12.27 -20.87
N ASP A 437 29.36 -11.92 -19.74
CA ASP A 437 28.82 -12.84 -18.75
C ASP A 437 27.43 -12.40 -18.32
N PHE A 438 26.46 -13.27 -18.45
CA PHE A 438 25.08 -12.96 -18.06
C PHE A 438 24.90 -12.80 -16.56
N GLY A 439 25.82 -13.32 -15.72
CA GLY A 439 25.71 -13.20 -14.28
C GLY A 439 24.30 -13.46 -13.76
N TRP A 440 23.80 -12.56 -12.93
CA TRP A 440 22.45 -12.65 -12.37
C TRP A 440 21.32 -12.61 -13.40
N LYS A 441 21.52 -12.02 -14.60
CA LYS A 441 20.49 -11.93 -15.65
C LYS A 441 20.09 -13.30 -16.22
N ARG A 442 20.86 -14.35 -15.97
CA ARG A 442 20.50 -15.73 -16.38
C ARG A 442 19.21 -16.23 -15.72
N TYR A 443 18.87 -15.67 -14.56
CA TYR A 443 17.66 -16.02 -13.82
C TYR A 443 16.47 -15.07 -14.07
N THR A 444 16.65 -14.04 -14.90
CA THR A 444 15.54 -13.13 -15.25
C THR A 444 14.66 -13.69 -16.35
N ALA A 445 13.40 -13.23 -16.41
CA ALA A 445 12.47 -13.60 -17.47
C ALA A 445 12.75 -12.85 -18.80
N GLU A 446 13.68 -11.88 -18.80
CA GLU A 446 14.03 -11.15 -20.01
C GLU A 446 14.67 -12.10 -21.02
N LYS A 447 14.17 -12.04 -22.26
CA LYS A 447 14.78 -12.81 -23.35
C LYS A 447 16.26 -12.44 -23.42
N LYS A 448 17.13 -13.43 -23.37
CA LYS A 448 18.57 -13.28 -23.59
C LYS A 448 18.79 -12.70 -24.99
N GLY A 449 18.67 -11.39 -25.13
CA GLY A 449 19.04 -10.69 -26.34
C GLY A 449 20.55 -10.79 -26.48
N GLY A 450 21.01 -11.52 -27.46
CA GLY A 450 22.41 -11.47 -27.87
C GLY A 450 22.68 -10.04 -28.32
N GLY A 451 23.52 -9.31 -27.59
CA GLY A 451 24.03 -8.03 -28.06
C GLY A 451 24.84 -8.29 -29.33
N LYS A 452 24.84 -7.32 -30.22
CA LYS A 452 25.61 -7.36 -31.45
C LYS A 452 26.86 -6.52 -31.28
N TRP A 453 27.94 -6.99 -31.78
CA TRP A 453 29.23 -6.29 -31.78
C TRP A 453 29.71 -6.11 -33.21
N PHE A 454 30.15 -4.89 -33.59
CA PHE A 454 30.71 -4.59 -34.88
C PHE A 454 32.19 -5.00 -34.86
N PRO A 455 32.57 -6.12 -35.53
CA PRO A 455 33.96 -6.58 -35.52
C PRO A 455 34.88 -5.58 -36.24
N GLY A 456 36.02 -5.26 -35.60
CA GLY A 456 37.06 -4.44 -36.23
C GLY A 456 36.72 -2.96 -36.40
N LEU A 457 35.64 -2.44 -35.74
CA LEU A 457 35.32 -1.01 -35.78
C LEU A 457 36.46 -0.20 -35.11
N ALA A 458 37.08 0.72 -35.87
CA ALA A 458 38.19 1.51 -35.40
C ALA A 458 38.11 2.97 -35.89
N THR A 459 38.71 3.88 -35.13
CA THR A 459 38.81 5.31 -35.51
C THR A 459 39.54 5.45 -36.84
N GLY A 460 39.01 6.31 -37.72
CA GLY A 460 39.51 6.53 -39.06
C GLY A 460 38.98 5.53 -40.11
N GLN A 461 38.27 4.50 -39.70
CA GLN A 461 37.71 3.52 -40.63
C GLN A 461 36.62 4.13 -41.50
N ALA A 462 36.72 3.88 -42.81
CA ALA A 462 35.66 4.22 -43.77
C ALA A 462 34.65 3.07 -43.85
N LEU A 463 33.39 3.39 -43.76
CA LEU A 463 32.25 2.50 -43.89
C LEU A 463 31.38 2.96 -45.06
N THR A 464 30.75 2.01 -45.74
CA THR A 464 29.79 2.35 -46.82
C THR A 464 28.38 2.11 -46.26
N PRO A 465 27.54 3.16 -46.11
CA PRO A 465 26.14 2.95 -45.71
C PRO A 465 25.38 2.15 -46.77
N ASP A 466 24.70 1.11 -46.37
CA ASP A 466 23.83 0.29 -47.26
C ASP A 466 22.43 0.91 -47.38
N ALA A 467 22.03 1.71 -46.39
CA ALA A 467 20.77 2.44 -46.41
C ALA A 467 20.93 3.81 -45.72
N VAL A 468 20.22 4.82 -46.22
CA VAL A 468 20.07 6.13 -45.58
C VAL A 468 18.60 6.48 -45.58
N THR A 469 18.01 6.49 -44.40
CA THR A 469 16.55 6.70 -44.23
C THR A 469 16.26 7.84 -43.28
N VAL A 470 15.22 8.63 -43.59
CA VAL A 470 14.69 9.66 -42.70
C VAL A 470 13.59 9.00 -41.87
N LYS A 471 13.68 9.09 -40.55
CA LYS A 471 12.62 8.67 -39.61
C LYS A 471 11.83 9.87 -39.14
N ASP A 472 10.50 9.73 -39.14
CA ASP A 472 9.54 10.71 -38.64
C ASP A 472 8.96 10.17 -37.35
N ASP A 473 9.26 10.82 -36.23
CA ASP A 473 8.86 10.42 -34.89
C ASP A 473 8.21 11.60 -34.16
N LYS A 474 7.51 11.31 -33.10
CA LYS A 474 6.89 12.31 -32.21
C LYS A 474 7.31 12.09 -30.76
N THR A 475 7.51 13.19 -30.05
CA THR A 475 7.68 13.13 -28.60
C THR A 475 6.46 12.46 -27.95
N GLN A 476 6.68 11.72 -26.88
CA GLN A 476 5.62 10.96 -26.21
C GLN A 476 5.31 11.57 -24.83
N PRO A 477 4.03 11.60 -24.42
CA PRO A 477 3.67 12.08 -23.10
C PRO A 477 4.25 11.15 -22.01
N PRO A 478 4.36 11.66 -20.78
CA PRO A 478 4.67 10.79 -19.64
C PRO A 478 3.67 9.63 -19.56
N LYS A 479 4.14 8.44 -19.20
CA LYS A 479 3.25 7.29 -19.03
C LYS A 479 2.40 7.44 -17.76
N PRO A 480 1.09 7.06 -17.79
CA PRO A 480 0.28 7.02 -16.58
C PRO A 480 0.90 6.07 -15.54
N PHE A 481 0.62 6.32 -14.27
CA PHE A 481 1.12 5.46 -13.21
C PHE A 481 0.46 4.08 -13.24
N THR A 482 1.27 3.03 -13.12
CA THR A 482 0.87 1.72 -12.63
C THR A 482 1.11 1.66 -11.11
N GLU A 483 0.66 0.62 -10.40
CA GLU A 483 0.99 0.48 -8.98
C GLU A 483 2.52 0.38 -8.76
N ASP A 484 3.26 -0.35 -9.62
CA ASP A 484 4.73 -0.38 -9.59
C ASP A 484 5.33 1.02 -9.61
N THR A 485 4.98 1.82 -10.62
CA THR A 485 5.60 3.14 -10.78
C THR A 485 5.13 4.16 -9.75
N LEU A 486 3.89 4.04 -9.24
CA LEU A 486 3.40 4.87 -8.15
C LEU A 486 4.08 4.53 -6.82
N LEU A 487 4.21 3.24 -6.48
CA LEU A 487 4.95 2.80 -5.30
C LEU A 487 6.39 3.32 -5.32
N SER A 488 7.07 3.23 -6.48
CA SER A 488 8.40 3.81 -6.66
C SER A 488 8.44 5.31 -6.44
N SER A 489 7.41 6.04 -6.89
CA SER A 489 7.31 7.49 -6.67
C SER A 489 7.01 7.82 -5.22
N MET A 490 6.19 7.03 -4.53
CA MET A 490 5.94 7.18 -3.09
C MET A 490 7.22 6.97 -2.28
N GLU A 491 8.06 6.00 -2.62
CA GLU A 491 9.34 5.76 -1.94
C GLU A 491 10.31 6.94 -2.05
N ARG A 492 10.30 7.61 -3.20
CA ARG A 492 11.22 8.73 -3.48
C ARG A 492 10.65 10.10 -3.14
N ALA A 493 9.34 10.17 -2.89
CA ALA A 493 8.67 11.44 -2.64
C ALA A 493 9.25 12.14 -1.40
N GLY A 494 9.68 13.39 -1.56
CA GLY A 494 10.30 14.19 -0.50
C GLY A 494 11.75 13.83 -0.16
N CYS A 495 12.33 12.80 -0.79
CA CYS A 495 13.73 12.42 -0.48
C CYS A 495 14.77 13.44 -0.99
N GLU A 496 14.44 14.20 -2.03
CA GLU A 496 15.33 15.22 -2.60
C GLU A 496 15.42 16.46 -1.71
N ASP A 497 14.37 16.73 -0.94
CA ASP A 497 14.24 17.90 -0.06
C ASP A 497 14.62 17.60 1.39
N MET A 498 14.99 16.36 1.71
CA MET A 498 15.41 15.95 3.04
C MET A 498 16.92 16.13 3.23
N PRO A 499 17.38 16.49 4.44
CA PRO A 499 18.80 16.43 4.79
C PRO A 499 19.41 15.06 4.52
N GLU A 500 20.70 14.99 4.19
CA GLU A 500 21.38 13.73 3.86
C GLU A 500 21.38 12.71 5.01
N ASP A 501 21.32 13.20 6.24
CA ASP A 501 21.27 12.42 7.48
C ASP A 501 19.86 12.03 7.93
N ALA A 502 18.80 12.52 7.23
CA ALA A 502 17.43 12.16 7.55
C ALA A 502 17.10 10.74 7.07
N GLU A 503 16.32 10.03 7.85
CA GLU A 503 15.80 8.72 7.47
C GLU A 503 14.78 8.87 6.32
N ARG A 504 15.24 8.66 5.09
CA ARG A 504 14.48 8.89 3.85
C ARG A 504 13.46 7.77 3.62
N LYS A 505 12.27 7.91 4.16
CA LYS A 505 11.20 6.89 4.04
C LYS A 505 10.14 7.15 2.97
N GLY A 506 10.12 8.34 2.35
CA GLY A 506 9.10 8.72 1.37
C GLY A 506 7.68 8.79 1.96
N LEU A 507 6.67 8.62 1.10
CA LEU A 507 5.26 8.62 1.47
C LEU A 507 4.82 7.24 1.98
N GLY A 508 4.48 7.15 3.25
CA GLY A 508 4.03 5.91 3.90
C GLY A 508 5.14 4.88 4.09
N THR A 509 4.88 3.89 4.92
CA THR A 509 5.77 2.75 5.12
C THR A 509 5.41 1.61 4.14
N PRO A 510 6.30 0.64 3.89
CA PRO A 510 5.98 -0.54 3.09
C PRO A 510 4.67 -1.22 3.51
N ALA A 511 4.43 -1.34 4.82
CA ALA A 511 3.24 -1.95 5.39
C ALA A 511 1.93 -1.18 5.09
N THR A 512 1.98 0.14 4.89
CA THR A 512 0.79 1.00 4.76
C THR A 512 0.46 1.38 3.33
N ARG A 513 1.43 1.36 2.40
CA ARG A 513 1.25 1.83 1.01
C ARG A 513 0.12 1.10 0.27
N ALA A 514 0.06 -0.23 0.38
CA ALA A 514 -1.00 -1.02 -0.25
C ALA A 514 -2.40 -0.58 0.20
N GLY A 515 -2.61 -0.44 1.51
CA GLY A 515 -3.88 0.02 2.09
C GLY A 515 -4.26 1.44 1.66
N ILE A 516 -3.27 2.33 1.45
CA ILE A 516 -3.51 3.69 0.93
C ILE A 516 -4.00 3.64 -0.52
N LEU A 517 -3.40 2.82 -1.38
CA LEU A 517 -3.83 2.65 -2.76
C LEU A 517 -5.26 2.09 -2.82
N GLU A 518 -5.57 1.06 -2.02
CA GLU A 518 -6.93 0.51 -1.92
C GLU A 518 -7.94 1.55 -1.42
N LYS A 519 -7.55 2.38 -0.45
CA LYS A 519 -8.40 3.44 0.08
C LYS A 519 -8.69 4.52 -0.95
N LEU A 520 -7.70 4.92 -1.76
CA LEU A 520 -7.90 5.86 -2.86
C LEU A 520 -8.90 5.33 -3.89
N VAL A 521 -8.84 4.04 -4.21
CA VAL A 521 -9.77 3.40 -5.14
C VAL A 521 -11.16 3.21 -4.52
N SER A 522 -11.24 2.68 -3.30
CA SER A 522 -12.53 2.41 -2.62
C SER A 522 -13.32 3.68 -2.28
N THR A 523 -12.63 4.81 -2.08
CA THR A 523 -13.27 6.11 -1.86
C THR A 523 -13.66 6.84 -3.15
N GLY A 524 -13.34 6.25 -4.32
CA GLY A 524 -13.69 6.81 -5.62
C GLY A 524 -12.85 8.01 -6.06
N LEU A 525 -11.69 8.23 -5.42
CA LEU A 525 -10.74 9.28 -5.79
C LEU A 525 -9.85 8.88 -6.96
N VAL A 526 -9.62 7.57 -7.11
CA VAL A 526 -8.80 6.95 -8.16
C VAL A 526 -9.53 5.74 -8.72
N GLU A 527 -9.36 5.47 -10.00
CA GLU A 527 -9.84 4.24 -10.64
C GLU A 527 -8.70 3.45 -11.27
N ARG A 528 -8.86 2.11 -11.30
CA ARG A 528 -7.98 1.18 -12.00
C ARG A 528 -8.53 0.98 -13.41
N VAL A 529 -7.80 1.44 -14.41
CA VAL A 529 -8.19 1.32 -15.83
C VAL A 529 -7.23 0.39 -16.56
N LYS A 530 -7.77 -0.61 -17.24
CA LYS A 530 -6.96 -1.49 -18.08
C LYS A 530 -6.66 -0.79 -19.40
N LYS A 531 -5.38 -0.44 -19.64
CA LYS A 531 -4.87 0.10 -20.89
C LYS A 531 -3.91 -0.91 -21.53
N GLU A 532 -4.25 -1.39 -22.73
CA GLU A 532 -3.51 -2.45 -23.42
C GLU A 532 -3.32 -3.69 -22.51
N LYS A 533 -2.08 -3.99 -22.13
CA LYS A 533 -1.71 -5.13 -21.29
C LYS A 533 -1.46 -4.78 -19.83
N LYS A 534 -1.65 -3.49 -19.43
CA LYS A 534 -1.33 -3.00 -18.07
C LYS A 534 -2.54 -2.34 -17.44
N THR A 535 -2.64 -2.45 -16.12
CA THR A 535 -3.57 -1.70 -15.31
C THR A 535 -2.90 -0.42 -14.84
N VAL A 536 -3.52 0.73 -15.12
CA VAL A 536 -3.05 2.05 -14.72
C VAL A 536 -4.00 2.68 -13.72
N LEU A 537 -3.48 3.59 -12.91
CA LEU A 537 -4.21 4.36 -11.91
C LEU A 537 -4.50 5.75 -12.49
N ILE A 538 -5.79 6.10 -12.57
CA ILE A 538 -6.25 7.38 -13.10
C ILE A 538 -7.05 8.11 -12.02
N PRO A 539 -6.74 9.39 -11.70
CA PRO A 539 -7.57 10.17 -10.80
C PRO A 539 -8.94 10.41 -11.43
N THR A 540 -9.99 10.26 -10.63
CA THR A 540 -11.37 10.56 -11.05
C THR A 540 -11.61 12.07 -11.05
N ALA A 541 -12.77 12.52 -11.55
CA ALA A 541 -13.18 13.91 -11.43
C ALA A 541 -13.18 14.37 -9.96
N LEU A 542 -13.67 13.51 -9.04
CA LEU A 542 -13.66 13.78 -7.60
C LEU A 542 -12.23 13.92 -7.05
N GLY A 543 -11.30 13.05 -7.49
CA GLY A 543 -9.90 13.12 -7.11
C GLY A 543 -9.21 14.40 -7.58
N ASN A 544 -9.44 14.79 -8.85
CA ASN A 544 -8.93 16.04 -9.40
C ASN A 544 -9.49 17.25 -8.62
N SER A 545 -10.81 17.28 -8.40
CA SER A 545 -11.47 18.36 -7.65
C SER A 545 -10.94 18.47 -6.23
N LEU A 546 -10.69 17.35 -5.55
CA LEU A 546 -10.13 17.34 -4.20
C LEU A 546 -8.74 18.01 -4.18
N ILE A 547 -7.84 17.63 -5.08
CA ILE A 547 -6.49 18.23 -5.13
C ILE A 547 -6.56 19.71 -5.50
N THR A 548 -7.49 20.13 -6.36
CA THR A 548 -7.67 21.56 -6.72
C THR A 548 -8.02 22.43 -5.52
N VAL A 549 -8.75 21.90 -4.54
CA VAL A 549 -9.20 22.67 -3.37
C VAL A 549 -8.33 22.47 -2.13
N LEU A 550 -7.50 21.44 -2.09
CA LEU A 550 -6.59 21.25 -0.95
C LEU A 550 -5.46 22.28 -0.97
N PRO A 551 -5.08 22.87 0.18
CA PRO A 551 -3.87 23.68 0.27
C PRO A 551 -2.62 22.83 0.01
N GLU A 552 -1.59 23.46 -0.53
CA GLU A 552 -0.34 22.82 -0.91
C GLU A 552 0.29 22.01 0.23
N GLN A 553 0.20 22.52 1.45
CA GLN A 553 0.70 21.85 2.64
C GLN A 553 0.14 20.42 2.81
N LEU A 554 -1.15 20.18 2.52
CA LEU A 554 -1.77 18.86 2.60
C LEU A 554 -1.53 18.00 1.35
N GLN A 555 -1.00 18.58 0.27
CA GLN A 555 -0.62 17.89 -0.96
C GLN A 555 0.87 17.50 -0.98
N SER A 556 1.68 18.17 -0.15
CA SER A 556 3.14 18.03 -0.17
C SER A 556 3.61 16.77 0.56
N PRO A 557 4.55 16.00 -0.02
CA PRO A 557 5.27 14.96 0.69
C PRO A 557 6.12 15.46 1.87
N LEU A 558 6.54 16.74 1.84
CA LEU A 558 7.42 17.33 2.85
C LEU A 558 6.81 17.30 4.25
N LEU A 559 5.51 17.61 4.39
CA LEU A 559 4.82 17.50 5.68
C LEU A 559 4.96 16.10 6.29
N THR A 560 4.83 15.06 5.45
CA THR A 560 5.00 13.68 5.91
C THR A 560 6.45 13.41 6.35
N ALA A 561 7.41 13.94 5.63
CA ALA A 561 8.82 13.82 5.92
C ALA A 561 9.21 14.50 7.23
N GLU A 562 8.76 15.74 7.44
CA GLU A 562 8.98 16.50 8.67
C GLU A 562 8.39 15.77 9.89
N TRP A 563 7.19 15.20 9.75
CA TRP A 563 6.61 14.43 10.84
C TRP A 563 7.38 13.16 11.16
N GLU A 564 7.81 12.38 10.15
CA GLU A 564 8.62 11.18 10.40
C GLU A 564 9.97 11.53 11.04
N GLN A 565 10.56 12.68 10.71
CA GLN A 565 11.77 13.18 11.38
C GLN A 565 11.49 13.50 12.85
N GLN A 566 10.41 14.21 13.16
CA GLN A 566 10.02 14.52 14.56
C GLN A 566 9.67 13.24 15.33
N LEU A 567 8.94 12.30 14.73
CA LEU A 567 8.62 11.00 15.33
C LEU A 567 9.89 10.16 15.59
N SER A 568 10.87 10.19 14.69
CA SER A 568 12.19 9.60 14.93
C SER A 568 12.94 10.32 16.07
N GLY A 569 12.79 11.66 16.15
CA GLY A 569 13.31 12.45 17.27
C GLY A 569 12.70 12.06 18.61
N ILE A 570 11.39 11.79 18.66
CA ILE A 570 10.69 11.28 19.86
C ILE A 570 11.27 9.91 20.26
N GLN A 571 11.43 9.01 19.30
CA GLN A 571 11.99 7.68 19.56
C GLN A 571 13.43 7.75 20.11
N LYS A 572 14.20 8.74 19.69
CA LYS A 572 15.58 8.99 20.16
C LYS A 572 15.64 9.84 21.44
N GLY A 573 14.51 10.29 21.96
CA GLY A 573 14.45 11.18 23.14
C GLY A 573 14.91 12.62 22.89
N VAL A 574 14.98 13.06 21.63
CA VAL A 574 15.43 14.41 21.23
C VAL A 574 14.25 15.38 21.12
N CYS A 575 13.06 14.90 20.75
CA CYS A 575 11.85 15.68 20.65
C CYS A 575 10.83 15.26 21.71
N LEU A 576 10.06 16.21 22.23
CA LEU A 576 8.97 15.92 23.17
C LEU A 576 7.68 15.52 22.42
N PRO A 577 6.94 14.51 22.89
CA PRO A 577 5.65 14.11 22.32
C PRO A 577 4.61 15.24 22.27
N ASP A 578 4.54 16.05 23.32
CA ASP A 578 3.56 17.14 23.43
C ASP A 578 3.86 18.27 22.45
N ASP A 579 5.13 18.68 22.28
CA ASP A 579 5.51 19.71 21.30
C ASP A 579 5.11 19.32 19.87
N PHE A 580 5.25 18.06 19.52
CA PHE A 580 4.82 17.54 18.23
C PHE A 580 3.31 17.63 18.05
N LEU A 581 2.53 17.20 19.04
CA LEU A 581 1.06 17.22 18.97
C LEU A 581 0.50 18.64 19.00
N ASP A 582 1.08 19.54 19.80
CA ASP A 582 0.70 20.96 19.84
C ASP A 582 0.96 21.64 18.50
N GLY A 583 2.08 21.32 17.83
CA GLY A 583 2.35 21.77 16.47
C GLY A 583 1.26 21.35 15.48
N ILE A 584 0.78 20.09 15.56
CA ILE A 584 -0.31 19.59 14.72
C ILE A 584 -1.63 20.32 15.03
N CYS A 585 -1.96 20.52 16.31
CA CYS A 585 -3.15 21.23 16.72
C CYS A 585 -3.15 22.69 16.23
N ALA A 586 -2.01 23.37 16.33
CA ALA A 586 -1.82 24.74 15.84
C ALA A 586 -2.00 24.81 14.32
N MET A 587 -1.35 23.91 13.56
CA MET A 587 -1.48 23.80 12.10
C MET A 587 -2.96 23.62 11.67
N LEU A 588 -3.69 22.72 12.33
CA LEU A 588 -5.10 22.47 12.01
C LEU A 588 -5.99 23.67 12.32
N THR A 589 -5.72 24.34 13.43
CA THR A 589 -6.46 25.56 13.83
C THR A 589 -6.24 26.67 12.83
N GLU A 590 -4.99 26.94 12.45
CA GLU A 590 -4.63 27.90 11.43
C GLU A 590 -5.27 27.57 10.07
N LEU A 591 -5.16 26.32 9.63
CA LEU A 591 -5.78 25.86 8.40
C LEU A 591 -7.28 26.17 8.35
N ILE A 592 -8.03 25.83 9.40
CA ILE A 592 -9.48 26.02 9.45
C ILE A 592 -9.86 27.51 9.48
N GLN A 593 -9.09 28.34 10.17
CA GLN A 593 -9.34 29.77 10.29
C GLN A 593 -8.95 30.57 9.04
N SER A 594 -7.82 30.21 8.43
CA SER A 594 -7.24 30.98 7.31
C SER A 594 -7.77 30.54 5.95
N TYR A 595 -8.25 29.31 5.80
CA TYR A 595 -8.68 28.76 4.53
C TYR A 595 -9.82 29.56 3.90
N ARG A 596 -9.69 29.86 2.61
CA ARG A 596 -10.74 30.51 1.81
C ARG A 596 -11.18 29.54 0.71
N PRO A 597 -12.50 29.25 0.61
CA PRO A 597 -13.01 28.35 -0.42
C PRO A 597 -12.68 28.84 -1.84
N VAL A 598 -12.35 27.90 -2.70
CA VAL A 598 -12.06 28.18 -4.11
C VAL A 598 -13.36 28.59 -4.82
N ALA A 599 -13.29 29.65 -5.64
CA ALA A 599 -14.43 30.10 -6.46
C ALA A 599 -14.83 29.00 -7.48
N GLY A 600 -16.14 28.86 -7.75
CA GLY A 600 -16.64 27.85 -8.70
C GLY A 600 -16.72 26.43 -8.12
N ALA A 601 -16.80 26.29 -6.81
CA ALA A 601 -16.91 24.99 -6.12
C ALA A 601 -18.06 24.10 -6.65
N ASP A 602 -19.16 24.68 -7.11
CA ASP A 602 -20.30 23.94 -7.68
C ASP A 602 -19.95 23.21 -8.98
N ILE A 603 -18.93 23.68 -9.70
CA ILE A 603 -18.41 23.01 -10.91
C ILE A 603 -17.50 21.86 -10.50
N LEU A 604 -16.67 22.06 -9.48
CA LEU A 604 -15.72 21.05 -8.99
C LEU A 604 -16.43 19.87 -8.30
N PHE A 605 -17.50 20.16 -7.56
CA PHE A 605 -18.28 19.17 -6.82
C PHE A 605 -19.76 19.31 -7.23
N PRO A 606 -20.12 18.90 -8.49
CA PRO A 606 -21.50 18.90 -8.91
C PRO A 606 -22.30 18.03 -7.95
N SER A 607 -23.39 18.57 -7.41
CA SER A 607 -24.28 17.77 -6.58
C SER A 607 -24.90 16.68 -7.46
N ASP A 608 -24.59 15.44 -7.18
CA ASP A 608 -25.27 14.25 -7.76
C ASP A 608 -26.74 14.14 -7.27
N GLU A 609 -27.30 15.25 -6.82
CA GLU A 609 -28.69 15.31 -6.40
C GLU A 609 -29.58 15.07 -7.61
N LYS A 610 -30.01 13.82 -7.75
CA LYS A 610 -31.03 13.45 -8.72
C LYS A 610 -32.33 14.14 -8.33
N VAL A 611 -32.44 15.40 -8.74
CA VAL A 611 -33.69 16.19 -8.54
C VAL A 611 -34.80 15.49 -9.30
N ILE A 612 -35.92 15.23 -8.60
CA ILE A 612 -37.07 14.57 -9.16
C ILE A 612 -38.33 15.48 -9.21
N GLY A 613 -38.25 16.65 -8.63
CA GLY A 613 -39.37 17.60 -8.60
C GLY A 613 -39.21 18.71 -7.58
N LYS A 614 -40.25 19.47 -7.36
CA LYS A 614 -40.32 20.51 -6.33
C LYS A 614 -41.14 20.02 -5.13
N CYS A 615 -40.77 20.48 -3.96
CA CYS A 615 -41.48 20.20 -2.73
C CYS A 615 -42.84 20.89 -2.71
N PRO A 616 -43.94 20.16 -2.50
CA PRO A 616 -45.28 20.77 -2.47
C PRO A 616 -45.45 21.71 -1.26
N ARG A 617 -44.65 21.59 -0.19
CA ARG A 617 -44.73 22.46 1.00
C ARG A 617 -43.96 23.77 0.87
N CYS A 618 -42.71 23.70 0.42
CA CYS A 618 -41.82 24.87 0.44
C CYS A 618 -41.22 25.25 -0.90
N GLY A 619 -41.56 24.54 -1.97
CA GLY A 619 -41.07 24.82 -3.34
C GLY A 619 -39.60 24.43 -3.59
N SER A 620 -38.84 24.00 -2.57
CA SER A 620 -37.45 23.57 -2.73
C SER A 620 -37.36 22.29 -3.53
N LYS A 621 -36.15 21.94 -4.01
CA LYS A 621 -35.89 20.71 -4.77
C LYS A 621 -36.19 19.47 -3.93
N ILE A 622 -36.79 18.45 -4.54
CA ILE A 622 -36.86 17.09 -4.00
C ILE A 622 -35.80 16.23 -4.69
N VAL A 623 -34.97 15.58 -3.87
CA VAL A 623 -33.86 14.76 -4.33
C VAL A 623 -34.06 13.29 -3.99
N GLU A 624 -33.64 12.42 -4.88
CA GLU A 624 -33.66 10.98 -4.70
C GLU A 624 -32.47 10.52 -3.84
N ARG A 625 -32.76 9.76 -2.79
CA ARG A 625 -31.76 9.08 -1.96
C ARG A 625 -32.09 7.59 -1.84
N SER A 626 -31.18 6.79 -1.24
CA SER A 626 -31.35 5.33 -1.12
C SER A 626 -32.70 4.92 -0.49
N LYS A 627 -33.14 5.60 0.57
CA LYS A 627 -34.33 5.27 1.35
C LYS A 627 -35.62 5.98 0.89
N GLY A 628 -35.52 6.98 -0.01
CA GLY A 628 -36.70 7.77 -0.39
C GLY A 628 -36.35 9.05 -1.14
N TYR A 629 -37.34 9.97 -1.16
CA TYR A 629 -37.26 11.26 -1.85
C TYR A 629 -37.43 12.38 -0.84
N PHE A 630 -36.44 13.23 -0.70
CA PHE A 630 -36.28 14.19 0.41
C PHE A 630 -36.27 15.62 -0.09
N CYS A 631 -36.90 16.51 0.66
CA CYS A 631 -36.76 17.94 0.46
C CYS A 631 -35.33 18.40 0.80
N THR A 632 -34.75 19.27 -0.02
CA THR A 632 -33.41 19.85 0.22
C THR A 632 -33.42 20.96 1.25
N ASN A 633 -34.57 21.55 1.55
CA ASN A 633 -34.71 22.53 2.64
C ASN A 633 -34.67 21.80 3.98
N ARG A 634 -33.71 22.15 4.84
CA ARG A 634 -33.50 21.51 6.15
C ARG A 634 -34.63 21.77 7.16
N ASP A 635 -35.36 22.88 6.99
CA ASP A 635 -36.47 23.24 7.83
C ASP A 635 -37.79 22.60 7.38
N CYS A 636 -37.76 21.89 6.24
CA CYS A 636 -38.93 21.22 5.69
C CYS A 636 -38.84 19.70 5.93
N THR A 637 -39.86 19.17 6.61
CA THR A 637 -39.94 17.74 6.98
C THR A 637 -40.55 16.86 5.88
N PHE A 638 -40.80 17.39 4.68
CA PHE A 638 -41.40 16.62 3.60
C PHE A 638 -40.47 15.51 3.09
N VAL A 639 -40.94 14.26 3.15
CA VAL A 639 -40.25 13.08 2.66
C VAL A 639 -41.24 12.03 2.13
N LEU A 640 -40.90 11.43 0.99
CA LEU A 640 -41.61 10.27 0.47
C LEU A 640 -40.71 9.04 0.61
N TRP A 641 -41.09 8.14 1.51
CA TRP A 641 -40.32 6.92 1.76
C TRP A 641 -40.62 5.84 0.72
N ARG A 642 -39.56 5.16 0.19
CA ARG A 642 -39.70 4.08 -0.81
C ARG A 642 -40.49 2.89 -0.28
N ASP A 643 -40.26 2.56 0.99
CA ASP A 643 -40.81 1.42 1.71
C ASP A 643 -41.90 1.83 2.72
N SER A 644 -42.63 2.94 2.40
CA SER A 644 -43.71 3.35 3.28
C SER A 644 -44.74 2.23 3.43
N ARG A 645 -45.31 2.10 4.64
CA ARG A 645 -46.30 1.05 4.98
C ARG A 645 -47.46 0.99 3.98
N PHE A 646 -47.81 2.12 3.37
CA PHE A 646 -48.84 2.17 2.36
C PHE A 646 -48.49 1.34 1.13
N PHE A 647 -47.26 1.43 0.62
CA PHE A 647 -46.81 0.68 -0.55
C PHE A 647 -46.44 -0.77 -0.18
N THR A 648 -45.77 -1.01 0.94
CA THR A 648 -45.39 -2.36 1.35
C THR A 648 -46.55 -3.28 1.61
N LEU A 649 -47.65 -2.79 2.18
CA LEU A 649 -48.90 -3.54 2.34
C LEU A 649 -49.55 -3.98 1.01
N LYS A 650 -49.15 -3.38 -0.09
CA LYS A 650 -49.62 -3.71 -1.45
C LYS A 650 -48.60 -4.46 -2.28
N GLN A 651 -47.55 -4.94 -1.61
CA GLN A 651 -46.36 -5.58 -2.22
C GLN A 651 -45.70 -4.69 -3.28
N LYS A 652 -45.63 -3.38 -3.01
CA LYS A 652 -45.01 -2.38 -3.87
C LYS A 652 -43.97 -1.57 -3.11
N THR A 653 -43.09 -0.94 -3.85
CA THR A 653 -42.21 0.13 -3.37
C THR A 653 -42.45 1.39 -4.18
N LEU A 654 -42.28 2.55 -3.59
CA LEU A 654 -42.43 3.80 -4.31
C LEU A 654 -41.21 3.99 -5.24
N ASP A 655 -41.38 3.76 -6.53
CA ASP A 655 -40.35 3.97 -7.51
C ASP A 655 -40.25 5.45 -7.96
N ARG A 656 -39.15 5.79 -8.63
CA ARG A 656 -38.86 7.14 -9.10
C ARG A 656 -39.96 7.68 -10.03
N LYS A 657 -40.45 6.86 -10.96
CA LYS A 657 -41.49 7.27 -11.95
C LYS A 657 -42.79 7.65 -11.26
N THR A 658 -43.20 6.89 -10.28
CA THR A 658 -44.38 7.13 -9.46
C THR A 658 -44.19 8.37 -8.58
N ALA A 659 -43.02 8.52 -7.93
CA ALA A 659 -42.69 9.68 -7.10
C ALA A 659 -42.71 11.00 -7.91
N VAL A 660 -42.13 11.02 -9.11
CA VAL A 660 -42.17 12.19 -10.00
C VAL A 660 -43.63 12.58 -10.34
N LYS A 661 -44.46 11.60 -10.73
CA LYS A 661 -45.86 11.88 -11.05
C LYS A 661 -46.66 12.39 -9.85
N LEU A 662 -46.40 11.87 -8.66
CA LEU A 662 -47.03 12.33 -7.42
C LEU A 662 -46.65 13.78 -7.11
N LEU A 663 -45.36 14.15 -7.30
CA LEU A 663 -44.89 15.51 -7.07
C LEU A 663 -45.42 16.52 -8.13
N GLU A 664 -45.54 16.07 -9.40
CA GLU A 664 -45.98 16.94 -10.49
C GLU A 664 -47.51 17.09 -10.58
N LYS A 665 -48.25 15.99 -10.36
CA LYS A 665 -49.69 15.90 -10.62
C LYS A 665 -50.54 15.59 -9.40
N GLY A 666 -49.93 15.40 -8.24
CA GLY A 666 -50.58 14.94 -7.01
C GLY A 666 -51.15 13.51 -7.11
N LYS A 667 -51.06 12.86 -8.27
CA LYS A 667 -51.57 11.51 -8.49
C LYS A 667 -50.70 10.69 -9.45
N ALA A 668 -50.69 9.36 -9.27
CA ALA A 668 -50.00 8.43 -10.15
C ALA A 668 -50.75 7.09 -10.28
N PRO A 669 -50.72 6.45 -11.46
CA PRO A 669 -51.29 5.10 -11.61
C PRO A 669 -50.38 4.09 -10.91
N LEU A 670 -50.98 3.14 -10.19
CA LEU A 670 -50.31 2.07 -9.48
C LEU A 670 -50.89 0.74 -9.96
N LYS A 671 -50.14 0.00 -10.78
CA LYS A 671 -50.57 -1.25 -11.39
C LYS A 671 -50.12 -2.46 -10.61
N GLY A 672 -50.92 -3.53 -10.62
CA GLY A 672 -50.60 -4.82 -10.04
C GLY A 672 -50.42 -4.77 -8.53
N CYS A 673 -51.18 -4.00 -7.80
CA CYS A 673 -51.26 -4.00 -6.37
C CYS A 673 -51.89 -5.29 -5.85
N VAL A 674 -51.40 -5.83 -4.74
CA VAL A 674 -51.98 -6.99 -4.08
C VAL A 674 -52.81 -6.54 -2.89
N SER A 675 -54.06 -6.95 -2.81
CA SER A 675 -54.91 -6.65 -1.68
C SER A 675 -54.44 -7.44 -0.44
N PRO A 676 -54.13 -6.78 0.68
CA PRO A 676 -53.70 -7.48 1.88
C PRO A 676 -54.82 -8.28 2.55
N ARG A 677 -56.08 -8.06 2.12
CA ARG A 677 -57.26 -8.70 2.69
C ARG A 677 -57.73 -9.91 1.89
N THR A 678 -57.60 -9.85 0.56
CA THR A 678 -58.13 -10.89 -0.34
C THR A 678 -57.07 -11.59 -1.18
N GLY A 679 -55.83 -11.09 -1.23
CA GLY A 679 -54.76 -11.58 -2.10
C GLY A 679 -54.93 -11.27 -3.60
N GLN A 680 -56.06 -10.65 -3.99
CA GLN A 680 -56.32 -10.34 -5.39
C GLN A 680 -55.47 -9.20 -5.90
N VAL A 681 -55.09 -9.29 -7.19
CA VAL A 681 -54.35 -8.25 -7.89
C VAL A 681 -55.31 -7.22 -8.45
N TYR A 682 -55.02 -5.93 -8.30
CA TYR A 682 -55.81 -4.82 -8.79
C TYR A 682 -54.96 -3.65 -9.24
N ASP A 683 -55.49 -2.81 -10.08
CA ASP A 683 -54.94 -1.53 -10.50
C ASP A 683 -55.68 -0.39 -9.81
N ALA A 684 -54.99 0.68 -9.44
CA ALA A 684 -55.58 1.85 -8.81
C ALA A 684 -54.79 3.12 -9.14
N THR A 685 -55.35 4.29 -8.85
CA THR A 685 -54.64 5.56 -8.84
C THR A 685 -54.30 5.92 -7.38
N VAL A 686 -53.04 6.19 -7.11
CA VAL A 686 -52.59 6.71 -5.80
C VAL A 686 -52.59 8.23 -5.86
N LEU A 687 -53.18 8.87 -4.84
CA LEU A 687 -53.13 10.31 -4.58
C LEU A 687 -52.14 10.59 -3.47
N LEU A 688 -51.38 11.68 -3.61
CA LEU A 688 -50.59 12.24 -2.57
C LEU A 688 -51.39 13.30 -1.79
N GLU A 689 -51.59 13.07 -0.52
CA GLU A 689 -52.20 14.04 0.39
C GLU A 689 -51.17 14.49 1.41
N ASP A 690 -51.09 15.76 1.73
CA ASP A 690 -50.15 16.33 2.66
C ASP A 690 -50.86 17.34 3.58
N ASP A 691 -50.86 17.04 4.86
CA ASP A 691 -51.46 17.87 5.92
C ASP A 691 -50.50 18.92 6.50
N GLY A 692 -49.28 19.05 5.91
CA GLY A 692 -48.21 19.93 6.40
C GLY A 692 -47.31 19.29 7.47
N THR A 693 -47.76 18.22 8.10
CA THR A 693 -46.94 17.47 9.08
C THR A 693 -46.34 16.20 8.48
N ARG A 694 -47.18 15.39 7.81
CA ARG A 694 -46.77 14.12 7.22
C ARG A 694 -47.48 13.83 5.90
N PRO A 695 -46.72 13.55 4.79
CA PRO A 695 -47.32 13.10 3.56
C PRO A 695 -48.01 11.75 3.74
N SER A 696 -49.20 11.61 3.18
CA SER A 696 -50.00 10.40 3.18
C SER A 696 -50.46 10.01 1.76
N PHE A 697 -50.96 8.80 1.59
CA PHE A 697 -51.38 8.26 0.30
C PHE A 697 -52.78 7.69 0.37
N LYS A 698 -53.60 7.96 -0.62
CA LYS A 698 -54.96 7.43 -0.75
C LYS A 698 -55.16 6.74 -2.11
N LEU A 699 -55.89 5.63 -2.13
CA LEU A 699 -56.27 4.99 -3.38
C LEU A 699 -57.60 5.55 -3.90
N VAL A 700 -57.63 5.77 -5.21
CA VAL A 700 -58.84 6.04 -5.95
C VAL A 700 -59.00 4.97 -7.02
N PHE A 701 -60.14 4.32 -6.98
CA PHE A 701 -60.51 3.35 -8.01
C PHE A 701 -61.30 4.09 -9.09
N GLY A 702 -60.84 4.07 -10.33
CA GLY A 702 -61.58 4.62 -11.46
C GLY A 702 -62.79 3.77 -11.68
N ASN A 703 -63.97 4.38 -11.80
CA ASN A 703 -65.10 3.76 -12.51
C ASN A 703 -64.62 3.63 -13.95
N GLY A 704 -64.61 2.40 -14.51
CA GLY A 704 -64.14 2.02 -15.82
C GLY A 704 -64.79 2.80 -16.96
#